data_2c062f6a2a454302309a6a5363b7437a
#
_entry.id   2c062f6a2a454302309a6a5363b7437a
#
_cell.length_a   1.000
_cell.length_b   1.000
_cell.length_c   1.000
_cell.angle_alpha   90.00
_cell.angle_beta   90.00
_cell.angle_gamma   90.00
#
_symmetry.space_group_name_H-M   'P 1'
#
loop_
_entity.id
_entity.type
_entity.pdbx_description
1 polymer ?
#
loop_
_entity_poly.entity_id
_entity_poly.type
_entity_poly.pdbx_seq_one_letter_code
_entity_poly.pdbx_strand_id
1 'polypeptide(L)'
;MKKDLLNSELHMMKKTFCMFFLAAAVPAAFAYRTSDVSLGGEWFFHMGDVAGGEAVSADTSGWERVKVPHDWAIGKAFDMNYDKQYVQVVQDGEKKARERTGRTGALPTVGAGWYRKTLELPKSESGKRVYIQFDGAMSRAKVWLNGEYVGEWPYGYASFELDLTEYFKFGQPNKLAVRLENPPTASRWYSGAGIFRDVRLVAKPQTHVENWGTYVTTPKISGKSATCRIETSVADFSDSGKKVSVRTSIISPSGKTVAQKTSGVEISGGRGKAVQEIEIKSPELWTLDLPALYTARTEVLSDGEPVDEYFTKFGVRSISYDRDGGFKLNGKRVQFKGVCMHHDLGPIGAAFNVSAARRQLEILKDMGVNAIRTSHNPPAPALLDLCDEMGILAQVEAFDEWKMVKCENGYNKLFDKWAKKDLEAMMRRDRNHPCVVMWSIGNEVPEQTVPEGRKTAKFLADIVRAEDPTRPVTAGCDRNKHAVEHGFVDELDLVGFNYKPFYYKECYDKKPRAIIYGSETASTVSSRGVYHFPTKESKNPWSHDYQVTSYDLACAPWSQVPEDEWKGQDENPFVLGEFVWTGFDYLGEPFPYDGGDYVAKSAYFGAVDLCGFPKDRFYLYRARWRPETETLHVLPHWTWPDRVGQKTPVYCYTNYPKAELFVNGKSMGVREKGGAGKFGKSRLIWEDAVYEPGEIKVVAYSADGKKAAEKTVKTAGEPARLEIKADKKKFGGEELCFVEVSIVDKDGNLCPRADNIIYFSTDGNVKLRALCNGDPTDLTPFGSNYMRAFSGKLLAVLEADGDARGSVKAASGGKGDKAIKSASVKF
;
A
#
# COMPACT_ATOMS: atom_id res chain seq x y z
N MET A 1 31.80 14.85 21.67
CA MET A 1 32.80 13.82 21.28
C MET A 1 32.40 12.36 21.55
N LYS A 2 31.20 12.03 21.97
CA LYS A 2 30.70 10.63 22.10
C LYS A 2 29.42 10.34 21.27
N LYS A 3 28.92 11.34 20.53
CA LYS A 3 27.78 11.20 19.59
C LYS A 3 28.19 11.03 18.13
N ASP A 4 29.41 11.33 17.80
CA ASP A 4 29.90 11.28 16.40
C ASP A 4 30.54 9.93 16.04
N LEU A 5 30.87 9.09 17.03
CA LEU A 5 31.37 7.75 16.78
C LEU A 5 30.28 6.70 16.51
N LEU A 6 29.05 6.90 16.98
CA LEU A 6 27.96 5.94 16.70
C LEU A 6 27.36 6.08 15.28
N ASN A 7 27.51 7.26 14.67
CA ASN A 7 27.00 7.50 13.31
C ASN A 7 27.98 7.03 12.22
N SER A 8 29.26 6.79 12.55
CA SER A 8 30.24 6.31 11.56
C SER A 8 30.22 4.79 11.41
N GLU A 9 29.88 4.05 12.43
CA GLU A 9 29.81 2.59 12.38
C GLU A 9 28.49 2.09 11.72
N LEU A 10 27.40 2.82 11.86
CA LEU A 10 26.13 2.47 11.18
C LEU A 10 26.19 2.77 9.65
N HIS A 11 27.11 3.61 9.20
CA HIS A 11 27.27 3.95 7.77
C HIS A 11 28.20 2.99 7.03
N MET A 12 29.02 2.21 7.75
CA MET A 12 29.97 1.26 7.16
C MET A 12 29.40 -0.15 6.92
N MET A 13 28.25 -0.49 7.52
CA MET A 13 27.57 -1.79 7.29
C MET A 13 26.55 -1.78 6.12
N LYS A 14 26.40 -0.66 5.41
CA LYS A 14 25.47 -0.53 4.24
C LYS A 14 26.18 -0.64 2.89
N LYS A 15 27.41 -1.07 2.82
CA LYS A 15 28.13 -1.27 1.56
C LYS A 15 28.49 -2.72 1.36
N THR A 16 28.08 -3.23 0.20
CA THR A 16 28.60 -4.40 -0.52
C THR A 16 27.66 -5.62 -0.47
N PHE A 17 26.62 -5.60 -1.28
CA PHE A 17 26.17 -6.75 -2.02
C PHE A 17 26.09 -6.37 -3.51
N CYS A 18 27.23 -6.04 -4.08
CA CYS A 18 27.44 -6.13 -5.53
C CYS A 18 27.88 -7.56 -5.81
N MET A 19 27.07 -8.33 -6.51
CA MET A 19 27.49 -9.61 -7.08
C MET A 19 28.56 -9.37 -8.13
N PHE A 20 29.81 -9.69 -7.80
CA PHE A 20 30.85 -9.93 -8.80
C PHE A 20 30.59 -11.30 -9.44
N PHE A 21 30.19 -11.32 -10.70
CA PHE A 21 30.30 -12.51 -11.53
C PHE A 21 31.77 -12.74 -11.86
N LEU A 22 32.43 -13.59 -11.09
CA LEU A 22 33.67 -14.26 -11.55
C LEU A 22 33.23 -15.42 -12.48
N ALA A 23 33.57 -15.33 -13.74
CA ALA A 23 33.51 -16.46 -14.65
C ALA A 23 34.60 -17.49 -14.26
N ALA A 24 34.28 -18.36 -13.32
CA ALA A 24 35.03 -19.56 -13.03
C ALA A 24 34.19 -20.75 -13.51
N ALA A 25 34.84 -21.74 -14.15
CA ALA A 25 34.21 -22.98 -14.63
C ALA A 25 33.22 -23.52 -13.61
N VAL A 26 31.92 -23.45 -13.94
CA VAL A 26 30.81 -23.94 -13.10
C VAL A 26 30.85 -25.47 -13.14
N PRO A 27 31.02 -26.17 -12.02
CA PRO A 27 30.92 -27.61 -12.00
C PRO A 27 29.50 -28.06 -12.41
N ALA A 28 29.36 -29.20 -13.03
CA ALA A 28 28.08 -29.78 -13.53
C ALA A 28 26.95 -29.91 -12.50
N ALA A 29 27.22 -29.62 -11.23
CA ALA A 29 26.24 -29.59 -10.09
C ALA A 29 25.17 -28.46 -10.18
N PHE A 30 25.32 -27.46 -11.05
CA PHE A 30 24.36 -26.35 -11.18
C PHE A 30 23.22 -26.61 -12.18
N ALA A 31 23.29 -27.66 -13.00
CA ALA A 31 22.27 -27.97 -14.01
C ALA A 31 20.92 -28.45 -13.42
N TYR A 32 20.85 -28.75 -12.15
CA TYR A 32 19.66 -29.37 -11.51
C TYR A 32 18.79 -28.43 -10.69
N ARG A 33 19.16 -27.19 -10.47
CA ARG A 33 18.41 -26.26 -9.61
C ARG A 33 17.34 -25.51 -10.38
N THR A 34 16.29 -25.07 -9.63
CA THR A 34 15.33 -24.11 -10.14
C THR A 34 16.05 -22.86 -10.64
N SER A 35 15.72 -22.44 -11.87
CA SER A 35 16.08 -21.12 -12.39
C SER A 35 14.85 -20.21 -12.37
N ASP A 36 15.02 -19.00 -11.85
CA ASP A 36 13.98 -17.96 -11.74
C ASP A 36 14.48 -16.72 -12.45
N VAL A 37 13.83 -16.36 -13.56
CA VAL A 37 14.21 -15.25 -14.41
C VAL A 37 13.12 -14.18 -14.37
N SER A 38 13.45 -12.99 -13.88
CA SER A 38 12.55 -11.84 -13.98
C SER A 38 12.27 -11.53 -15.44
N LEU A 39 11.02 -11.37 -15.78
CA LEU A 39 10.54 -10.90 -17.08
C LEU A 39 10.19 -9.41 -17.06
N GLY A 40 10.63 -8.65 -16.07
CA GLY A 40 10.64 -7.19 -16.09
C GLY A 40 11.32 -6.63 -17.34
N GLY A 41 11.36 -5.33 -17.48
CA GLY A 41 11.97 -4.69 -18.65
C GLY A 41 11.05 -4.68 -19.87
N GLU A 42 11.63 -4.70 -21.07
CA GLU A 42 10.91 -4.36 -22.31
C GLU A 42 9.95 -5.47 -22.78
N TRP A 43 8.71 -5.04 -23.09
CA TRP A 43 7.67 -5.81 -23.75
C TRP A 43 7.07 -4.99 -24.89
N PHE A 44 6.47 -5.66 -25.87
CA PHE A 44 5.59 -5.02 -26.85
C PHE A 44 4.17 -4.95 -26.29
N PHE A 45 3.56 -3.80 -26.38
CA PHE A 45 2.20 -3.53 -25.90
C PHE A 45 1.35 -2.90 -27.02
N HIS A 46 0.09 -3.33 -27.10
CA HIS A 46 -0.93 -2.73 -27.98
C HIS A 46 -2.22 -2.51 -27.22
N MET A 47 -2.70 -1.27 -27.19
CA MET A 47 -4.01 -0.93 -26.64
C MET A 47 -5.10 -1.27 -27.66
N GLY A 48 -6.12 -1.97 -27.21
CA GLY A 48 -7.20 -2.46 -28.05
C GLY A 48 -7.07 -3.94 -28.41
N ASP A 49 -8.11 -4.48 -29.02
CA ASP A 49 -8.10 -5.89 -29.44
C ASP A 49 -7.38 -6.10 -30.78
N VAL A 50 -6.67 -7.19 -30.91
CA VAL A 50 -5.90 -7.54 -32.11
C VAL A 50 -6.32 -8.92 -32.59
N ALA A 51 -6.88 -9.01 -33.78
CA ALA A 51 -7.22 -10.28 -34.40
C ALA A 51 -5.91 -11.09 -34.67
N GLY A 52 -5.84 -12.32 -34.13
CA GLY A 52 -4.65 -13.16 -34.24
C GLY A 52 -3.45 -12.64 -33.40
N GLY A 53 -3.71 -11.79 -32.38
CA GLY A 53 -2.68 -11.28 -31.47
C GLY A 53 -1.91 -12.39 -30.73
N GLU A 54 -2.46 -13.58 -30.60
CA GLU A 54 -1.85 -14.79 -30.06
C GLU A 54 -0.89 -15.51 -31.03
N ALA A 55 -1.05 -15.31 -32.35
CA ALA A 55 -0.32 -16.06 -33.37
C ALA A 55 1.20 -15.80 -33.33
N VAL A 56 2.01 -16.81 -33.63
CA VAL A 56 3.48 -16.68 -33.69
C VAL A 56 3.91 -15.59 -34.68
N SER A 57 3.18 -15.48 -35.79
CA SER A 57 3.42 -14.54 -36.89
C SER A 57 2.81 -13.13 -36.66
N ALA A 58 2.20 -12.86 -35.51
CA ALA A 58 1.60 -11.56 -35.23
C ALA A 58 2.64 -10.43 -35.40
N ASP A 59 2.31 -9.44 -36.22
CA ASP A 59 3.17 -8.28 -36.45
C ASP A 59 3.10 -7.32 -35.27
N THR A 60 4.26 -7.07 -34.67
CA THR A 60 4.43 -6.14 -33.53
C THR A 60 5.17 -4.86 -33.91
N SER A 61 5.37 -4.58 -35.20
CA SER A 61 6.15 -3.42 -35.67
C SER A 61 5.52 -2.07 -35.25
N GLY A 62 4.20 -2.02 -35.15
CA GLY A 62 3.47 -0.83 -34.67
C GLY A 62 3.13 -0.83 -33.18
N TRP A 63 3.65 -1.79 -32.40
CA TRP A 63 3.35 -1.87 -30.98
C TRP A 63 4.30 -1.00 -30.14
N GLU A 64 3.76 -0.42 -29.08
CA GLU A 64 4.54 0.36 -28.12
C GLU A 64 5.51 -0.56 -27.35
N ARG A 65 6.71 -0.05 -27.07
CA ARG A 65 7.66 -0.72 -26.16
C ARG A 65 7.45 -0.18 -24.75
N VAL A 66 7.09 -1.07 -23.83
CA VAL A 66 6.81 -0.72 -22.44
C VAL A 66 7.67 -1.53 -21.49
N LYS A 67 7.96 -0.99 -20.31
CA LYS A 67 8.57 -1.74 -19.20
C LYS A 67 7.46 -2.34 -18.34
N VAL A 68 7.59 -3.60 -17.93
CA VAL A 68 6.75 -4.25 -16.94
C VAL A 68 7.47 -4.20 -15.58
N PRO A 69 6.79 -3.82 -14.49
CA PRO A 69 5.36 -3.50 -14.32
C PRO A 69 4.86 -2.29 -15.12
N HIS A 70 3.67 -2.43 -15.72
CA HIS A 70 3.09 -1.43 -16.61
C HIS A 70 1.62 -1.18 -16.30
N ASP A 71 1.25 0.09 -16.26
CA ASP A 71 -0.12 0.57 -16.17
C ASP A 71 -0.39 1.47 -17.38
N TRP A 72 -1.21 1.01 -18.32
CA TRP A 72 -1.41 1.72 -19.59
C TRP A 72 -2.20 3.01 -19.46
N ALA A 73 -2.91 3.20 -18.34
CA ALA A 73 -3.83 4.32 -18.17
C ALA A 73 -3.15 5.55 -17.52
N ILE A 74 -2.19 5.34 -16.61
CA ILE A 74 -1.68 6.39 -15.71
C ILE A 74 -1.02 7.59 -16.42
N GLY A 75 -0.40 7.38 -17.57
CA GLY A 75 0.24 8.44 -18.38
C GLY A 75 -0.70 9.18 -19.34
N LYS A 76 -1.97 8.79 -19.39
CA LYS A 76 -2.94 9.36 -20.34
C LYS A 76 -3.63 10.60 -19.77
N ALA A 77 -4.37 11.31 -20.63
CA ALA A 77 -5.19 12.44 -20.23
C ALA A 77 -6.37 11.99 -19.36
N PHE A 78 -6.68 12.79 -18.36
CA PHE A 78 -7.91 12.61 -17.57
C PHE A 78 -9.13 13.06 -18.37
N ASP A 79 -10.19 12.26 -18.33
CA ASP A 79 -11.49 12.59 -18.88
C ASP A 79 -12.58 11.97 -18.00
N MET A 80 -13.43 12.80 -17.40
CA MET A 80 -14.54 12.37 -16.55
C MET A 80 -15.55 11.48 -17.29
N ASN A 81 -15.58 11.52 -18.63
CA ASN A 81 -16.43 10.64 -19.42
C ASN A 81 -15.99 9.17 -19.41
N TYR A 82 -14.72 8.88 -19.11
CA TYR A 82 -14.27 7.49 -18.95
C TYR A 82 -14.91 6.78 -17.77
N ASP A 83 -15.39 7.54 -16.78
CA ASP A 83 -15.72 7.04 -15.46
C ASP A 83 -17.15 7.39 -15.01
N LYS A 84 -18.05 7.53 -15.96
CA LYS A 84 -19.47 7.69 -15.64
C LYS A 84 -20.06 6.36 -15.22
N GLN A 85 -20.36 6.23 -13.93
CA GLN A 85 -20.96 5.03 -13.36
C GLN A 85 -22.34 5.33 -12.79
N TYR A 86 -23.32 4.49 -13.13
CA TYR A 86 -24.61 4.49 -12.46
C TYR A 86 -24.55 3.49 -11.30
N VAL A 87 -24.56 4.02 -10.10
CA VAL A 87 -24.55 3.19 -8.89
C VAL A 87 -25.99 2.85 -8.53
N GLN A 88 -26.33 1.57 -8.60
CA GLN A 88 -27.54 1.07 -7.95
C GLN A 88 -27.25 0.99 -6.46
N VAL A 89 -27.62 2.01 -5.71
CA VAL A 89 -27.25 2.08 -4.32
C VAL A 89 -28.36 1.56 -3.44
N VAL A 90 -28.25 0.33 -3.10
CA VAL A 90 -28.85 -0.22 -1.87
C VAL A 90 -27.92 -0.01 -0.67
N GLN A 91 -26.63 0.32 -0.91
CA GLN A 91 -25.58 0.31 0.11
C GLN A 91 -25.72 1.40 1.17
N ASP A 92 -26.05 2.63 0.82
CA ASP A 92 -26.02 3.76 1.76
C ASP A 92 -27.41 4.31 2.10
N GLY A 93 -28.45 3.49 1.94
CA GLY A 93 -29.83 3.91 2.12
C GLY A 93 -30.36 4.75 0.94
N GLU A 94 -29.61 4.93 -0.11
CA GLU A 94 -30.07 5.55 -1.36
C GLU A 94 -31.00 4.59 -2.09
N LYS A 95 -32.18 5.06 -2.44
CA LYS A 95 -33.22 4.27 -3.11
C LYS A 95 -33.21 4.39 -4.63
N LYS A 96 -32.27 5.15 -5.21
CA LYS A 96 -32.21 5.44 -6.66
C LYS A 96 -30.77 5.34 -7.15
N ALA A 97 -30.60 4.78 -8.34
CA ALA A 97 -29.35 4.90 -9.08
C ALA A 97 -29.03 6.38 -9.35
N ARG A 98 -27.77 6.79 -9.11
CA ARG A 98 -27.27 8.12 -9.49
C ARG A 98 -25.96 7.98 -10.24
N GLU A 99 -25.71 8.94 -11.13
CA GLU A 99 -24.43 9.06 -11.81
C GLU A 99 -23.36 9.48 -10.82
N ARG A 100 -22.22 8.81 -10.91
CA ARG A 100 -20.99 9.19 -10.22
C ARG A 100 -19.88 9.37 -11.23
N THR A 101 -19.03 10.37 -11.03
CA THR A 101 -17.89 10.69 -11.89
C THR A 101 -16.60 10.65 -11.10
N GLY A 102 -15.46 10.40 -11.78
CA GLY A 102 -14.14 10.31 -11.16
C GLY A 102 -13.96 9.09 -10.24
N ARG A 103 -14.93 8.18 -10.16
CA ARG A 103 -14.96 7.09 -9.20
C ARG A 103 -13.79 6.13 -9.34
N THR A 104 -13.29 5.91 -10.54
CA THR A 104 -12.11 5.09 -10.82
C THR A 104 -10.93 5.93 -11.34
N GLY A 105 -10.89 7.22 -11.03
CA GLY A 105 -9.76 8.11 -11.30
C GLY A 105 -9.80 8.81 -12.65
N ALA A 106 -10.91 8.69 -13.44
CA ALA A 106 -11.11 9.37 -14.72
C ALA A 106 -10.00 9.12 -15.76
N LEU A 107 -9.41 7.93 -15.75
CA LEU A 107 -8.37 7.50 -16.69
C LEU A 107 -8.87 6.32 -17.54
N PRO A 108 -8.34 6.11 -18.77
CA PRO A 108 -8.82 5.08 -19.71
C PRO A 108 -8.36 3.67 -19.31
N THR A 109 -8.88 3.16 -18.19
CA THR A 109 -8.58 1.81 -17.68
C THR A 109 -9.36 0.72 -18.42
N VAL A 110 -10.51 1.06 -19.01
CA VAL A 110 -11.45 0.14 -19.66
C VAL A 110 -10.96 -0.27 -21.04
N GLY A 111 -11.12 -1.53 -21.39
CA GLY A 111 -10.79 -2.08 -22.71
C GLY A 111 -9.85 -3.27 -22.66
N ALA A 112 -9.39 -3.69 -23.84
CA ALA A 112 -8.42 -4.77 -24.02
C ALA A 112 -7.00 -4.22 -24.20
N GLY A 113 -6.00 -4.99 -23.80
CA GLY A 113 -4.60 -4.72 -24.06
C GLY A 113 -3.84 -6.01 -24.30
N TRP A 114 -2.97 -6.00 -25.29
CA TRP A 114 -2.12 -7.12 -25.64
C TRP A 114 -0.67 -6.86 -25.30
N TYR A 115 -0.02 -7.87 -24.73
CA TYR A 115 1.41 -7.86 -24.41
C TYR A 115 2.11 -9.00 -25.14
N ARG A 116 3.31 -8.76 -25.66
CA ARG A 116 4.13 -9.79 -26.27
C ARG A 116 5.58 -9.70 -25.83
N LYS A 117 6.17 -10.89 -25.64
CA LYS A 117 7.59 -11.04 -25.29
C LYS A 117 8.14 -12.31 -25.91
N THR A 118 9.42 -12.30 -26.24
CA THR A 118 10.15 -13.50 -26.62
C THR A 118 10.83 -14.07 -25.38
N LEU A 119 10.60 -15.36 -25.11
CA LEU A 119 11.20 -16.10 -24.00
C LEU A 119 12.25 -17.07 -24.53
N GLU A 120 13.36 -17.17 -23.83
CA GLU A 120 14.42 -18.12 -24.16
C GLU A 120 14.97 -18.74 -22.87
N LEU A 121 15.13 -20.06 -22.89
CA LEU A 121 15.93 -20.79 -21.91
C LEU A 121 16.96 -21.63 -22.68
N PRO A 122 18.19 -21.75 -22.17
CA PRO A 122 19.24 -22.48 -22.85
C PRO A 122 18.89 -23.97 -22.95
N LYS A 123 19.43 -24.66 -23.95
CA LYS A 123 19.21 -26.08 -24.18
C LYS A 123 19.66 -26.95 -22.98
N SER A 124 20.59 -26.44 -22.15
CA SER A 124 21.01 -27.10 -20.90
C SER A 124 19.89 -27.20 -19.85
N GLU A 125 18.82 -26.41 -19.96
CA GLU A 125 17.63 -26.50 -19.09
C GLU A 125 16.62 -27.56 -19.60
N SER A 126 16.88 -28.24 -20.72
CA SER A 126 15.99 -29.25 -21.26
C SER A 126 15.68 -30.35 -20.23
N GLY A 127 14.41 -30.76 -20.19
CA GLY A 127 13.93 -31.73 -19.21
C GLY A 127 13.40 -31.12 -17.91
N LYS A 128 13.55 -29.81 -17.71
CA LYS A 128 12.85 -29.10 -16.63
C LYS A 128 11.40 -28.80 -16.97
N ARG A 129 10.58 -28.60 -15.96
CA ARG A 129 9.25 -28.02 -16.09
C ARG A 129 9.36 -26.51 -16.13
N VAL A 130 8.59 -25.87 -16.97
CA VAL A 130 8.65 -24.42 -17.17
C VAL A 130 7.31 -23.78 -16.78
N TYR A 131 7.38 -22.77 -15.96
CA TYR A 131 6.21 -22.03 -15.47
C TYR A 131 6.36 -20.55 -15.74
N ILE A 132 5.24 -19.87 -15.95
CA ILE A 132 5.17 -18.41 -15.88
C ILE A 132 4.36 -18.00 -14.67
N GLN A 133 4.90 -17.08 -13.89
CA GLN A 133 4.27 -16.54 -12.69
C GLN A 133 3.97 -15.06 -12.87
N PHE A 134 2.75 -14.66 -12.56
CA PHE A 134 2.30 -13.27 -12.52
C PHE A 134 1.95 -12.89 -11.08
N ASP A 135 2.49 -11.81 -10.57
CA ASP A 135 2.10 -11.27 -9.26
C ASP A 135 0.82 -10.44 -9.31
N GLY A 136 0.37 -10.09 -10.51
CA GLY A 136 -0.91 -9.44 -10.79
C GLY A 136 -0.99 -8.92 -12.23
N ALA A 137 -2.16 -9.09 -12.86
CA ALA A 137 -2.42 -8.63 -14.23
C ALA A 137 -3.90 -8.21 -14.38
N MET A 138 -4.15 -6.92 -14.60
CA MET A 138 -5.46 -6.29 -14.52
C MET A 138 -6.09 -6.15 -15.92
N SER A 139 -7.09 -6.95 -16.22
CA SER A 139 -7.68 -8.12 -15.57
C SER A 139 -8.00 -9.18 -16.62
N ARG A 140 -8.68 -10.26 -16.26
CA ARG A 140 -9.13 -11.34 -17.17
C ARG A 140 -8.00 -11.82 -18.08
N ALA A 141 -6.82 -12.05 -17.48
CA ALA A 141 -5.61 -12.45 -18.19
C ALA A 141 -5.81 -13.78 -18.92
N LYS A 142 -5.48 -13.81 -20.21
CA LYS A 142 -5.37 -15.01 -21.05
C LYS A 142 -3.96 -15.08 -21.59
N VAL A 143 -3.36 -16.27 -21.57
CA VAL A 143 -1.96 -16.49 -21.92
C VAL A 143 -1.81 -17.53 -23.01
N TRP A 144 -0.96 -17.26 -23.99
CA TRP A 144 -0.57 -18.17 -25.06
C TRP A 144 0.96 -18.27 -25.16
N LEU A 145 1.45 -19.43 -25.48
CA LEU A 145 2.84 -19.66 -25.82
C LEU A 145 2.94 -20.34 -27.20
N ASN A 146 3.71 -19.74 -28.10
CA ASN A 146 3.91 -20.27 -29.49
C ASN A 146 2.58 -20.44 -30.26
N GLY A 147 1.56 -19.61 -29.95
CA GLY A 147 0.22 -19.66 -30.54
C GLY A 147 -0.76 -20.60 -29.83
N GLU A 148 -0.27 -21.43 -28.92
CA GLU A 148 -1.10 -22.38 -28.18
C GLU A 148 -1.64 -21.73 -26.89
N TYR A 149 -2.92 -21.94 -26.59
CA TYR A 149 -3.55 -21.43 -25.37
C TYR A 149 -3.07 -22.21 -24.14
N VAL A 150 -2.49 -21.48 -23.18
CA VAL A 150 -1.96 -22.04 -21.94
C VAL A 150 -2.97 -22.00 -20.80
N GLY A 151 -3.66 -20.88 -20.65
CA GLY A 151 -4.60 -20.70 -19.55
C GLY A 151 -5.04 -19.27 -19.30
N GLU A 152 -5.85 -19.09 -18.24
CA GLU A 152 -6.42 -17.79 -17.85
C GLU A 152 -6.46 -17.61 -16.35
N TRP A 153 -6.45 -16.34 -15.92
CA TRP A 153 -6.75 -15.94 -14.55
C TRP A 153 -7.48 -14.57 -14.55
N PRO A 154 -8.77 -14.52 -14.17
CA PRO A 154 -9.58 -13.32 -14.37
C PRO A 154 -9.46 -12.29 -13.26
N TYR A 155 -9.13 -12.65 -12.00
CA TYR A 155 -9.00 -11.70 -10.92
C TYR A 155 -7.65 -10.99 -10.96
N GLY A 156 -7.66 -9.71 -11.34
CA GLY A 156 -6.44 -8.96 -11.65
C GLY A 156 -5.48 -8.78 -10.48
N TYR A 157 -5.96 -8.84 -9.25
CA TYR A 157 -5.14 -8.69 -8.04
C TYR A 157 -4.50 -9.99 -7.55
N ALA A 158 -4.96 -11.14 -8.05
CA ALA A 158 -4.40 -12.43 -7.67
C ALA A 158 -3.03 -12.67 -8.31
N SER A 159 -2.12 -13.31 -7.55
CA SER A 159 -0.93 -13.92 -8.14
C SER A 159 -1.29 -15.33 -8.64
N PHE A 160 -0.72 -15.72 -9.78
CA PHE A 160 -0.99 -17.02 -10.37
C PHE A 160 0.20 -17.57 -11.14
N GLU A 161 0.21 -18.89 -11.30
CA GLU A 161 1.22 -19.64 -12.07
C GLU A 161 0.52 -20.44 -13.17
N LEU A 162 1.11 -20.45 -14.38
CA LEU A 162 0.67 -21.30 -15.48
C LEU A 162 1.82 -22.18 -15.95
N ASP A 163 1.53 -23.44 -16.25
CA ASP A 163 2.49 -24.43 -16.75
C ASP A 163 2.70 -24.29 -18.26
N LEU A 164 3.92 -23.93 -18.65
CA LEU A 164 4.34 -23.78 -20.05
C LEU A 164 5.03 -25.02 -20.61
N THR A 165 5.28 -26.06 -19.80
CA THR A 165 6.20 -27.16 -20.08
C THR A 165 5.92 -27.84 -21.43
N GLU A 166 4.65 -28.10 -21.72
CA GLU A 166 4.24 -28.82 -22.96
C GLU A 166 4.52 -27.98 -24.21
N TYR A 167 4.46 -26.67 -24.12
CA TYR A 167 4.56 -25.75 -25.27
C TYR A 167 5.95 -25.12 -25.40
N PHE A 168 6.85 -25.28 -24.39
CA PHE A 168 8.12 -24.58 -24.34
C PHE A 168 9.22 -25.33 -25.14
N LYS A 169 9.95 -24.58 -25.98
CA LYS A 169 11.04 -25.09 -26.83
C LYS A 169 12.36 -24.57 -26.29
N PHE A 170 13.15 -25.43 -25.66
CA PHE A 170 14.46 -25.11 -25.13
C PHE A 170 15.50 -24.83 -26.22
N GLY A 171 16.36 -23.82 -26.01
CA GLY A 171 17.38 -23.37 -26.95
C GLY A 171 16.83 -22.72 -28.22
N GLN A 172 15.58 -22.26 -28.16
CA GLN A 172 14.88 -21.59 -29.26
C GLN A 172 14.05 -20.45 -28.72
N PRO A 173 13.76 -19.38 -29.51
CA PRO A 173 12.83 -18.34 -29.17
C PRO A 173 11.39 -18.86 -29.01
N ASN A 174 10.74 -18.56 -27.91
CA ASN A 174 9.34 -18.85 -27.65
C ASN A 174 8.53 -17.55 -27.64
N LYS A 175 7.41 -17.51 -28.33
CA LYS A 175 6.56 -16.32 -28.46
C LYS A 175 5.44 -16.36 -27.43
N LEU A 176 5.60 -15.57 -26.39
CA LEU A 176 4.57 -15.33 -25.36
C LEU A 176 3.60 -14.25 -25.84
N ALA A 177 2.31 -14.48 -25.66
CA ALA A 177 1.27 -13.48 -25.79
C ALA A 177 0.37 -13.48 -24.56
N VAL A 178 0.00 -12.30 -24.07
CA VAL A 178 -0.91 -12.07 -22.94
C VAL A 178 -1.96 -11.06 -23.36
N ARG A 179 -3.24 -11.42 -23.26
CA ARG A 179 -4.37 -10.53 -23.46
C ARG A 179 -5.02 -10.22 -22.12
N LEU A 180 -5.19 -8.96 -21.83
CA LEU A 180 -5.91 -8.45 -20.66
C LEU A 180 -7.18 -7.76 -21.11
N GLU A 181 -8.19 -7.71 -20.23
CA GLU A 181 -9.44 -7.03 -20.50
C GLU A 181 -10.03 -6.47 -19.20
N ASN A 182 -10.16 -5.15 -19.15
CA ASN A 182 -10.87 -4.46 -18.09
C ASN A 182 -12.28 -4.12 -18.54
N PRO A 183 -13.33 -4.73 -17.97
CA PRO A 183 -14.70 -4.37 -18.27
C PRO A 183 -15.08 -3.02 -17.62
N PRO A 184 -16.03 -2.28 -18.19
CA PRO A 184 -16.57 -1.07 -17.57
C PRO A 184 -17.29 -1.42 -16.26
N THR A 185 -17.45 -0.44 -15.38
CA THR A 185 -18.18 -0.59 -14.09
C THR A 185 -17.79 -1.81 -13.25
N ALA A 186 -16.49 -2.11 -13.23
CA ALA A 186 -15.95 -3.28 -12.51
C ALA A 186 -15.29 -2.95 -11.17
N SER A 187 -15.05 -1.66 -10.88
CA SER A 187 -14.33 -1.20 -9.68
C SER A 187 -14.99 0.05 -9.09
N ARG A 188 -14.74 0.30 -7.80
CA ARG A 188 -15.15 1.50 -7.07
C ARG A 188 -14.00 2.49 -6.84
N TRP A 189 -12.77 2.12 -7.22
CA TRP A 189 -11.55 2.91 -7.13
C TRP A 189 -10.71 2.69 -8.39
N TYR A 190 -9.61 3.39 -8.54
CA TYR A 190 -8.68 3.19 -9.64
C TYR A 190 -8.07 1.79 -9.59
N SER A 191 -8.44 0.96 -10.54
CA SER A 191 -7.92 -0.42 -10.63
C SER A 191 -6.52 -0.48 -11.26
N GLY A 192 -6.12 0.57 -12.00
CA GLY A 192 -5.06 0.46 -12.98
C GLY A 192 -5.44 -0.46 -14.13
N ALA A 193 -4.52 -0.69 -15.04
CA ALA A 193 -4.74 -1.57 -16.18
C ALA A 193 -3.39 -2.06 -16.76
N GLY A 194 -3.26 -3.37 -16.99
CA GLY A 194 -2.03 -3.93 -17.56
C GLY A 194 -1.38 -4.99 -16.69
N ILE A 195 -0.17 -5.39 -17.08
CA ILE A 195 0.69 -6.23 -16.24
C ILE A 195 1.35 -5.31 -15.20
N PHE A 196 0.64 -5.06 -14.11
CA PHE A 196 1.00 -4.00 -13.16
C PHE A 196 1.86 -4.46 -11.97
N ARG A 197 2.20 -5.75 -11.94
CA ARG A 197 3.12 -6.37 -10.97
C ARG A 197 4.13 -7.25 -11.70
N ASP A 198 5.07 -7.82 -10.96
CA ASP A 198 6.15 -8.60 -11.53
C ASP A 198 5.69 -9.85 -12.27
N VAL A 199 6.48 -10.25 -13.27
CA VAL A 199 6.33 -11.50 -14.02
C VAL A 199 7.66 -12.25 -14.00
N ARG A 200 7.61 -13.57 -13.79
CA ARG A 200 8.79 -14.43 -13.76
C ARG A 200 8.62 -15.66 -14.64
N LEU A 201 9.71 -16.07 -15.26
CA LEU A 201 9.84 -17.36 -15.95
C LEU A 201 10.63 -18.30 -15.04
N VAL A 202 10.01 -19.39 -14.62
CA VAL A 202 10.60 -20.30 -13.64
C VAL A 202 10.75 -21.69 -14.28
N ALA A 203 11.99 -22.20 -14.33
CA ALA A 203 12.24 -23.56 -14.76
C ALA A 203 12.67 -24.42 -13.57
N LYS A 204 11.89 -25.46 -13.27
CA LYS A 204 12.05 -26.34 -12.12
C LYS A 204 12.45 -27.75 -12.53
N PRO A 205 13.29 -28.44 -11.76
CA PRO A 205 13.55 -29.87 -11.96
C PRO A 205 12.26 -30.67 -11.94
N GLN A 206 12.30 -31.92 -12.43
CA GLN A 206 11.15 -32.83 -12.40
C GLN A 206 10.68 -33.09 -10.94
N THR A 207 11.60 -33.14 -10.00
CA THR A 207 11.31 -33.24 -8.56
C THR A 207 11.67 -31.92 -7.90
N HIS A 208 10.69 -31.17 -7.40
CA HIS A 208 10.91 -29.81 -6.90
C HIS A 208 9.89 -29.41 -5.81
N VAL A 209 10.19 -28.34 -5.07
CA VAL A 209 9.23 -27.68 -4.18
C VAL A 209 8.12 -27.02 -5.02
N GLU A 210 6.87 -27.30 -4.71
CA GLU A 210 5.73 -26.63 -5.37
C GLU A 210 5.81 -25.09 -5.21
N ASN A 211 5.12 -24.38 -6.10
CA ASN A 211 5.01 -22.92 -5.93
C ASN A 211 4.28 -22.58 -4.63
N TRP A 212 4.85 -21.68 -3.82
CA TRP A 212 4.41 -21.39 -2.44
C TRP A 212 4.25 -22.65 -1.56
N GLY A 213 5.02 -23.68 -1.88
CA GLY A 213 4.91 -25.02 -1.29
C GLY A 213 5.44 -25.15 0.14
N THR A 214 6.02 -24.07 0.71
CA THR A 214 6.48 -24.06 2.10
C THR A 214 5.50 -23.31 2.99
N TYR A 215 5.29 -23.83 4.20
CA TYR A 215 4.54 -23.16 5.26
C TYR A 215 5.30 -23.24 6.57
N VAL A 216 5.72 -22.08 7.08
CA VAL A 216 6.56 -21.93 8.25
C VAL A 216 5.77 -21.33 9.41
N THR A 217 5.73 -22.02 10.52
CA THR A 217 5.11 -21.54 11.77
C THR A 217 6.05 -21.67 12.95
N THR A 218 5.82 -20.88 14.01
CA THR A 218 6.61 -20.91 15.24
C THR A 218 5.70 -21.18 16.44
N PRO A 219 5.17 -22.45 16.59
CA PRO A 219 4.12 -22.78 17.53
C PRO A 219 4.55 -22.68 19.00
N LYS A 220 5.84 -22.79 19.29
CA LYS A 220 6.36 -22.68 20.64
C LYS A 220 7.57 -21.74 20.65
N ILE A 221 7.50 -20.72 21.50
CA ILE A 221 8.58 -19.74 21.69
C ILE A 221 8.81 -19.56 23.18
N SER A 222 10.07 -19.64 23.59
CA SER A 222 10.55 -19.34 24.93
C SER A 222 11.73 -18.37 24.87
N GLY A 223 12.17 -17.86 26.01
CA GLY A 223 13.39 -17.02 26.08
C GLY A 223 14.68 -17.72 25.66
N LYS A 224 14.67 -19.07 25.55
CA LYS A 224 15.84 -19.88 25.25
C LYS A 224 15.78 -20.57 23.89
N SER A 225 14.59 -20.83 23.35
CA SER A 225 14.42 -21.50 22.06
C SER A 225 13.06 -21.23 21.43
N ALA A 226 12.98 -21.46 20.11
CA ALA A 226 11.74 -21.51 19.36
C ALA A 226 11.66 -22.81 18.55
N THR A 227 10.50 -23.44 18.51
CA THR A 227 10.21 -24.54 17.59
C THR A 227 9.69 -23.95 16.30
N CYS A 228 10.42 -24.16 15.22
CA CYS A 228 10.00 -23.82 13.86
C CYS A 228 9.40 -25.09 13.22
N ARG A 229 8.11 -25.07 12.89
CA ARG A 229 7.42 -26.14 12.18
C ARG A 229 7.29 -25.74 10.72
N ILE A 230 7.87 -26.56 9.84
CA ILE A 230 7.92 -26.31 8.41
C ILE A 230 7.24 -27.46 7.69
N GLU A 231 6.23 -27.13 6.90
CA GLU A 231 5.62 -28.02 5.94
C GLU A 231 6.17 -27.68 4.56
N THR A 232 6.57 -28.70 3.80
CA THR A 232 7.08 -28.57 2.44
C THR A 232 6.33 -29.50 1.52
N SER A 233 5.63 -28.95 0.53
CA SER A 233 4.98 -29.69 -0.54
C SER A 233 5.99 -29.89 -1.69
N VAL A 234 6.14 -31.14 -2.11
CA VAL A 234 7.05 -31.53 -3.19
C VAL A 234 6.24 -32.15 -4.32
N ALA A 235 6.49 -31.69 -5.55
CA ALA A 235 6.01 -32.33 -6.77
C ALA A 235 7.11 -33.22 -7.37
N ASP A 236 6.75 -34.38 -7.85
CA ASP A 236 7.65 -35.31 -8.56
C ASP A 236 6.99 -35.83 -9.84
N PHE A 237 7.53 -35.41 -10.96
CA PHE A 237 7.13 -35.83 -12.31
C PHE A 237 8.16 -36.76 -12.94
N SER A 238 9.14 -37.29 -12.15
CA SER A 238 10.27 -38.02 -12.71
C SER A 238 9.97 -39.49 -13.01
N ASP A 239 8.89 -40.05 -12.41
CA ASP A 239 8.56 -41.49 -12.45
C ASP A 239 9.76 -42.41 -12.13
N SER A 240 10.76 -41.90 -11.44
CA SER A 240 12.07 -42.54 -11.26
C SER A 240 12.08 -43.64 -10.21
N GLY A 241 11.05 -43.69 -9.35
CA GLY A 241 11.02 -44.58 -8.17
C GLY A 241 12.09 -44.29 -7.12
N LYS A 242 12.78 -43.17 -7.23
CA LYS A 242 13.86 -42.74 -6.31
C LYS A 242 13.32 -42.30 -4.95
N LYS A 243 14.15 -42.45 -3.92
CA LYS A 243 13.80 -41.95 -2.59
C LYS A 243 13.92 -40.43 -2.55
N VAL A 244 12.81 -39.78 -2.25
CA VAL A 244 12.77 -38.31 -2.10
C VAL A 244 12.89 -37.94 -0.62
N SER A 245 13.69 -36.93 -0.32
CA SER A 245 13.77 -36.33 1.04
C SER A 245 13.94 -34.83 0.94
N VAL A 246 13.62 -34.14 2.03
CA VAL A 246 13.75 -32.69 2.17
C VAL A 246 14.75 -32.38 3.27
N ARG A 247 15.76 -31.56 2.97
CA ARG A 247 16.69 -31.01 3.93
C ARG A 247 16.43 -29.52 4.08
N THR A 248 16.02 -29.11 5.29
CA THR A 248 15.80 -27.70 5.61
C THR A 248 16.87 -27.17 6.53
N SER A 249 17.54 -26.10 6.10
CA SER A 249 18.53 -25.34 6.88
C SER A 249 17.95 -23.98 7.27
N ILE A 250 17.96 -23.66 8.57
CA ILE A 250 17.53 -22.34 9.06
C ILE A 250 18.73 -21.41 9.08
N ILE A 251 18.63 -20.32 8.35
CA ILE A 251 19.63 -19.25 8.26
C ILE A 251 19.13 -18.07 9.09
N SER A 252 19.96 -17.63 10.04
CA SER A 252 19.65 -16.50 10.93
C SER A 252 19.72 -15.15 10.20
N PRO A 253 19.22 -14.04 10.79
CA PRO A 253 19.37 -12.70 10.24
C PRO A 253 20.81 -12.29 9.94
N SER A 254 21.79 -12.88 10.67
CA SER A 254 23.23 -12.68 10.44
C SER A 254 23.83 -13.53 9.31
N GLY A 255 23.02 -14.32 8.58
CA GLY A 255 23.46 -15.17 7.48
C GLY A 255 24.06 -16.52 7.89
N LYS A 256 23.98 -16.92 9.18
CA LYS A 256 24.55 -18.18 9.67
C LYS A 256 23.48 -19.28 9.70
N THR A 257 23.85 -20.51 9.28
CA THR A 257 23.01 -21.69 9.51
C THR A 257 23.01 -22.01 11.00
N VAL A 258 21.83 -21.94 11.62
CA VAL A 258 21.66 -22.14 13.08
C VAL A 258 21.01 -23.48 13.44
N ALA A 259 20.34 -24.11 12.49
CA ALA A 259 19.72 -25.41 12.64
C ALA A 259 19.50 -26.09 11.30
N GLN A 260 19.42 -27.42 11.27
CA GLN A 260 19.17 -28.20 10.06
C GLN A 260 18.45 -29.50 10.38
N LYS A 261 17.59 -29.97 9.49
CA LYS A 261 16.92 -31.26 9.57
C LYS A 261 16.68 -31.86 8.20
N THR A 262 16.80 -33.17 8.07
CA THR A 262 16.43 -33.95 6.86
C THR A 262 15.31 -34.91 7.21
N SER A 263 14.32 -35.03 6.33
CA SER A 263 13.17 -35.94 6.48
C SER A 263 12.80 -36.55 5.12
N GLY A 264 12.41 -37.83 5.10
CA GLY A 264 11.89 -38.50 3.90
C GLY A 264 10.54 -37.92 3.50
N VAL A 265 10.23 -38.04 2.22
CA VAL A 265 8.94 -37.68 1.61
C VAL A 265 8.37 -38.88 0.87
N GLU A 266 7.18 -39.28 1.25
CA GLU A 266 6.42 -40.28 0.48
C GLU A 266 5.71 -39.59 -0.68
N ILE A 267 6.03 -39.99 -1.89
CA ILE A 267 5.40 -39.50 -3.11
C ILE A 267 4.23 -40.41 -3.49
N SER A 268 3.06 -39.84 -3.64
CA SER A 268 1.86 -40.55 -4.13
C SER A 268 1.15 -39.67 -5.15
N GLY A 269 0.87 -40.26 -6.36
CA GLY A 269 0.27 -39.48 -7.43
C GLY A 269 1.07 -38.23 -7.86
N GLY A 270 2.42 -38.34 -7.84
CA GLY A 270 3.32 -37.24 -8.23
C GLY A 270 3.47 -36.11 -7.18
N ARG A 271 2.99 -36.28 -5.94
CA ARG A 271 3.07 -35.30 -4.88
C ARG A 271 3.39 -35.91 -3.54
N GLY A 272 4.08 -35.16 -2.71
CA GLY A 272 4.37 -35.54 -1.34
C GLY A 272 4.52 -34.33 -0.41
N LYS A 273 4.50 -34.58 0.90
CA LYS A 273 4.62 -33.53 1.92
C LYS A 273 5.59 -33.96 3.00
N ALA A 274 6.56 -33.11 3.31
CA ALA A 274 7.39 -33.24 4.50
C ALA A 274 6.88 -32.31 5.60
N VAL A 275 6.93 -32.78 6.85
CA VAL A 275 6.67 -31.96 8.04
C VAL A 275 7.87 -32.05 8.96
N GLN A 276 8.48 -30.92 9.26
CA GLN A 276 9.68 -30.84 10.08
C GLN A 276 9.47 -29.90 11.25
N GLU A 277 9.88 -30.33 12.44
CA GLU A 277 10.05 -29.47 13.60
C GLU A 277 11.54 -29.28 13.85
N ILE A 278 11.99 -28.03 13.84
CA ILE A 278 13.39 -27.64 13.97
C ILE A 278 13.50 -26.63 15.12
N GLU A 279 14.40 -26.90 16.07
CA GLU A 279 14.63 -26.00 17.18
C GLU A 279 15.66 -24.93 16.81
N ILE A 280 15.29 -23.65 17.05
CA ILE A 280 16.21 -22.50 16.98
C ILE A 280 16.57 -22.10 18.41
N LYS A 281 17.86 -22.19 18.76
CA LYS A 281 18.35 -21.76 20.06
C LYS A 281 18.56 -20.24 20.11
N SER A 282 18.16 -19.61 21.21
CA SER A 282 18.26 -18.15 21.43
C SER A 282 17.78 -17.33 20.24
N PRO A 283 16.51 -17.48 19.81
CA PRO A 283 16.01 -16.85 18.61
C PRO A 283 15.94 -15.32 18.75
N GLU A 284 16.29 -14.61 17.68
CA GLU A 284 15.97 -13.20 17.51
C GLU A 284 14.50 -13.09 17.08
N LEU A 285 13.67 -12.44 17.91
CA LEU A 285 12.24 -12.32 17.61
C LEU A 285 11.98 -11.19 16.62
N TRP A 286 11.07 -11.44 15.69
CA TRP A 286 10.51 -10.38 14.85
C TRP A 286 9.62 -9.47 15.70
N THR A 287 9.92 -8.18 15.70
CA THR A 287 9.15 -7.12 16.40
C THR A 287 8.98 -5.91 15.50
N LEU A 288 8.14 -4.93 15.91
CA LEU A 288 7.95 -3.67 15.18
C LEU A 288 9.22 -2.80 15.14
N ASP A 289 10.05 -2.89 16.17
CA ASP A 289 11.28 -2.10 16.31
C ASP A 289 12.52 -2.82 15.77
N LEU A 290 12.54 -4.15 15.85
CA LEU A 290 13.62 -5.03 15.41
C LEU A 290 13.04 -6.19 14.59
N PRO A 291 12.77 -5.96 13.30
CA PRO A 291 12.12 -6.91 12.42
C PRO A 291 13.11 -7.97 11.89
N ALA A 292 13.53 -8.89 12.77
CA ALA A 292 14.50 -9.94 12.48
C ALA A 292 13.90 -11.01 11.55
N LEU A 293 14.49 -11.22 10.38
CA LEU A 293 14.04 -12.18 9.37
C LEU A 293 15.02 -13.33 9.25
N TYR A 294 14.51 -14.53 9.33
CA TYR A 294 15.20 -15.79 9.06
C TYR A 294 14.90 -16.25 7.64
N THR A 295 15.72 -17.15 7.13
CA THR A 295 15.47 -17.85 5.87
C THR A 295 15.48 -19.36 6.09
N ALA A 296 14.42 -20.05 5.69
CA ALA A 296 14.41 -21.48 5.53
C ALA A 296 14.91 -21.80 4.11
N ARG A 297 16.11 -22.37 4.00
CA ARG A 297 16.67 -22.94 2.78
C ARG A 297 16.24 -24.40 2.73
N THR A 298 15.36 -24.74 1.79
CA THR A 298 14.80 -26.06 1.61
C THR A 298 15.42 -26.71 0.37
N GLU A 299 16.15 -27.80 0.54
CA GLU A 299 16.71 -28.59 -0.55
C GLU A 299 15.90 -29.89 -0.71
N VAL A 300 15.47 -30.19 -1.93
CA VAL A 300 14.89 -31.50 -2.28
C VAL A 300 16.04 -32.41 -2.72
N LEU A 301 16.09 -33.58 -2.13
CA LEU A 301 17.12 -34.59 -2.40
C LEU A 301 16.46 -35.82 -3.07
N SER A 302 17.08 -36.32 -4.14
CA SER A 302 16.70 -37.56 -4.83
C SER A 302 17.86 -38.55 -4.64
N ASP A 303 17.61 -39.71 -3.99
CA ASP A 303 18.65 -40.69 -3.55
C ASP A 303 19.83 -40.02 -2.81
N GLY A 304 19.57 -38.94 -2.04
CA GLY A 304 20.57 -38.22 -1.25
C GLY A 304 21.24 -37.07 -1.97
N GLU A 305 21.10 -36.94 -3.29
CA GLU A 305 21.69 -35.86 -4.08
C GLU A 305 20.71 -34.67 -4.22
N PRO A 306 21.17 -33.42 -4.01
CA PRO A 306 20.32 -32.23 -4.16
C PRO A 306 19.85 -32.06 -5.61
N VAL A 307 18.54 -31.97 -5.82
CA VAL A 307 17.93 -31.75 -7.15
C VAL A 307 17.19 -30.43 -7.26
N ASP A 308 16.74 -29.86 -6.15
CA ASP A 308 16.08 -28.53 -6.11
C ASP A 308 16.40 -27.76 -4.85
N GLU A 309 16.25 -26.44 -4.91
CA GLU A 309 16.46 -25.53 -3.78
C GLU A 309 15.40 -24.42 -3.76
N TYR A 310 14.80 -24.17 -2.60
CA TYR A 310 13.76 -23.18 -2.40
C TYR A 310 14.04 -22.36 -1.13
N PHE A 311 13.82 -21.03 -1.20
CA PHE A 311 14.08 -20.11 -0.09
C PHE A 311 12.78 -19.50 0.40
N THR A 312 12.58 -19.50 1.72
CA THR A 312 11.41 -18.91 2.37
C THR A 312 11.85 -17.99 3.49
N LYS A 313 11.59 -16.69 3.37
CA LYS A 313 11.77 -15.75 4.47
C LYS A 313 10.66 -15.95 5.50
N PHE A 314 10.98 -15.81 6.78
CA PHE A 314 10.01 -15.84 7.89
C PHE A 314 10.53 -15.10 9.12
N GLY A 315 9.65 -14.76 10.05
CA GLY A 315 10.00 -14.18 11.33
C GLY A 315 9.62 -15.10 12.50
N VAL A 316 10.47 -15.20 13.49
CA VAL A 316 10.15 -15.90 14.74
C VAL A 316 9.33 -14.97 15.61
N ARG A 317 8.04 -15.24 15.77
CA ARG A 317 7.12 -14.45 16.59
C ARG A 317 5.94 -15.25 17.11
N SER A 318 5.34 -14.79 18.19
CA SER A 318 4.00 -15.22 18.63
C SER A 318 3.01 -14.08 18.52
N ILE A 319 1.79 -14.41 18.10
CA ILE A 319 0.64 -13.50 18.14
C ILE A 319 -0.48 -14.17 18.92
N SER A 320 -1.24 -13.36 19.64
CA SER A 320 -2.47 -13.81 20.30
C SER A 320 -3.49 -12.70 20.36
N TYR A 321 -4.74 -13.12 20.40
CA TYR A 321 -5.91 -12.23 20.47
C TYR A 321 -6.72 -12.63 21.69
N ASP A 322 -7.04 -11.67 22.50
CA ASP A 322 -7.82 -11.85 23.70
C ASP A 322 -8.93 -10.80 23.74
N ARG A 323 -10.14 -11.21 24.12
CA ARG A 323 -11.31 -10.36 24.09
C ARG A 323 -11.14 -9.11 24.98
N ASP A 324 -10.49 -9.25 26.12
CA ASP A 324 -10.33 -8.20 27.11
C ASP A 324 -8.89 -7.64 27.09
N GLY A 325 -7.91 -8.52 26.84
CA GLY A 325 -6.49 -8.21 26.85
C GLY A 325 -5.94 -7.66 25.53
N GLY A 326 -6.71 -7.69 24.47
CA GLY A 326 -6.36 -7.13 23.16
C GLY A 326 -5.40 -8.01 22.34
N PHE A 327 -4.80 -7.42 21.30
CA PHE A 327 -3.76 -8.06 20.49
C PHE A 327 -2.41 -8.03 21.21
N LYS A 328 -1.69 -9.15 21.17
CA LYS A 328 -0.34 -9.25 21.72
C LYS A 328 0.63 -9.79 20.67
N LEU A 329 1.75 -9.12 20.52
CA LEU A 329 2.92 -9.56 19.77
C LEU A 329 4.02 -9.94 20.76
N ASN A 330 4.48 -11.19 20.70
CA ASN A 330 5.48 -11.73 21.65
C ASN A 330 5.10 -11.50 23.12
N GLY A 331 3.82 -11.68 23.43
CA GLY A 331 3.26 -11.51 24.78
C GLY A 331 3.04 -10.07 25.25
N LYS A 332 3.49 -9.08 24.48
CA LYS A 332 3.27 -7.64 24.76
C LYS A 332 2.03 -7.13 24.03
N ARG A 333 1.16 -6.41 24.74
CA ARG A 333 0.00 -5.77 24.11
C ARG A 333 0.45 -4.71 23.11
N VAL A 334 -0.14 -4.77 21.92
CA VAL A 334 0.03 -3.78 20.85
C VAL A 334 -1.36 -3.33 20.40
N GLN A 335 -1.59 -2.03 20.40
CA GLN A 335 -2.80 -1.45 19.82
C GLN A 335 -2.54 -1.17 18.34
N PHE A 336 -3.49 -1.49 17.47
CA PHE A 336 -3.39 -1.14 16.06
C PHE A 336 -3.55 0.38 15.90
N LYS A 337 -2.50 1.00 15.39
CA LYS A 337 -2.44 2.38 14.90
C LYS A 337 -2.35 2.28 13.39
N GLY A 338 -3.44 1.81 12.79
CA GLY A 338 -3.48 1.38 11.41
C GLY A 338 -4.03 2.42 10.46
N VAL A 339 -3.73 2.23 9.18
CA VAL A 339 -4.37 2.95 8.07
C VAL A 339 -4.78 1.98 6.97
N CYS A 340 -5.88 2.29 6.29
CA CYS A 340 -6.25 1.65 5.04
C CYS A 340 -5.42 2.23 3.89
N MET A 341 -5.04 1.38 2.94
CA MET A 341 -4.29 1.77 1.74
C MET A 341 -4.86 1.09 0.50
N HIS A 342 -5.17 1.87 -0.51
CA HIS A 342 -5.34 1.35 -1.87
C HIS A 342 -3.98 0.99 -2.48
N HIS A 343 -4.01 0.27 -3.59
CA HIS A 343 -2.81 -0.32 -4.19
C HIS A 343 -2.06 0.63 -5.13
N ASP A 344 -2.63 1.79 -5.49
CA ASP A 344 -1.95 2.76 -6.34
C ASP A 344 -0.82 3.48 -5.60
N LEU A 345 0.16 3.91 -6.36
CA LEU A 345 1.33 4.63 -5.89
C LEU A 345 1.29 6.11 -6.32
N GLY A 346 0.08 6.70 -6.30
CA GLY A 346 -0.15 8.07 -6.69
C GLY A 346 0.15 8.31 -8.18
N PRO A 347 1.05 9.25 -8.54
CA PRO A 347 1.27 9.66 -9.92
C PRO A 347 1.90 8.59 -10.83
N ILE A 348 2.36 7.48 -10.30
CA ILE A 348 2.86 6.35 -11.08
C ILE A 348 1.82 5.22 -11.23
N GLY A 349 0.62 5.41 -10.69
CA GLY A 349 -0.52 4.51 -10.84
C GLY A 349 -0.37 3.19 -10.13
N ALA A 350 -0.91 2.14 -10.76
CA ALA A 350 -0.91 0.79 -10.21
C ALA A 350 0.40 0.02 -10.46
N ALA A 351 1.23 0.46 -11.42
CA ALA A 351 2.51 -0.19 -11.73
C ALA A 351 3.41 -0.22 -10.50
N PHE A 352 3.52 -1.40 -9.86
CA PHE A 352 4.16 -1.51 -8.56
C PHE A 352 5.65 -1.18 -8.64
N ASN A 353 6.09 -0.33 -7.73
CA ASN A 353 7.49 0.04 -7.58
C ASN A 353 7.90 0.03 -6.10
N VAL A 354 8.92 -0.76 -5.78
CA VAL A 354 9.39 -0.98 -4.41
C VAL A 354 9.84 0.31 -3.72
N SER A 355 10.53 1.22 -4.43
CA SER A 355 11.01 2.46 -3.81
C SER A 355 9.87 3.45 -3.52
N ALA A 356 8.84 3.48 -4.36
CA ALA A 356 7.63 4.28 -4.12
C ALA A 356 6.81 3.75 -2.94
N ALA A 357 6.60 2.43 -2.88
CA ALA A 357 5.90 1.79 -1.76
C ALA A 357 6.68 1.99 -0.44
N ARG A 358 8.01 1.84 -0.46
CA ARG A 358 8.87 2.11 0.71
C ARG A 358 8.71 3.54 1.20
N ARG A 359 8.73 4.53 0.29
CA ARG A 359 8.51 5.94 0.65
C ARG A 359 7.15 6.15 1.31
N GLN A 360 6.07 5.55 0.80
CA GLN A 360 4.76 5.63 1.43
C GLN A 360 4.80 5.07 2.86
N LEU A 361 5.38 3.90 3.06
CA LEU A 361 5.48 3.27 4.39
C LEU A 361 6.37 4.08 5.35
N GLU A 362 7.46 4.69 4.88
CA GLU A 362 8.33 5.57 5.69
C GLU A 362 7.56 6.81 6.17
N ILE A 363 6.77 7.44 5.32
CA ILE A 363 5.91 8.58 5.67
C ILE A 363 4.88 8.15 6.73
N LEU A 364 4.24 7.00 6.55
CA LEU A 364 3.26 6.49 7.51
C LEU A 364 3.90 6.13 8.86
N LYS A 365 5.11 5.56 8.86
CA LYS A 365 5.86 5.31 10.11
C LYS A 365 6.17 6.60 10.85
N ASP A 366 6.50 7.70 10.14
CA ASP A 366 6.69 9.00 10.77
C ASP A 366 5.39 9.53 11.40
N MET A 367 4.23 9.24 10.82
CA MET A 367 2.93 9.53 11.44
C MET A 367 2.66 8.71 12.71
N GLY A 368 3.35 7.58 12.87
CA GLY A 368 3.17 6.65 13.99
C GLY A 368 2.35 5.41 13.64
N VAL A 369 2.13 5.15 12.36
CA VAL A 369 1.47 3.93 11.87
C VAL A 369 2.32 2.71 12.21
N ASN A 370 1.67 1.68 12.75
CA ASN A 370 2.26 0.36 13.01
C ASN A 370 1.57 -0.77 12.26
N ALA A 371 0.48 -0.48 11.53
CA ALA A 371 -0.30 -1.47 10.79
C ALA A 371 -0.89 -0.88 9.51
N ILE A 372 -1.01 -1.70 8.46
CA ILE A 372 -1.76 -1.35 7.25
C ILE A 372 -2.88 -2.36 6.99
N ARG A 373 -3.96 -1.92 6.35
CA ARG A 373 -4.99 -2.77 5.76
C ARG A 373 -4.97 -2.60 4.25
N THR A 374 -4.84 -3.71 3.52
CA THR A 374 -4.79 -3.69 2.04
C THR A 374 -6.20 -3.63 1.48
N SER A 375 -6.70 -2.42 1.30
CA SER A 375 -8.08 -2.14 0.87
C SER A 375 -8.21 -2.20 -0.65
N HIS A 376 -9.10 -2.97 -1.22
CA HIS A 376 -9.84 -4.10 -0.70
C HIS A 376 -9.53 -5.30 -1.58
N ASN A 377 -8.26 -5.70 -1.64
CA ASN A 377 -7.76 -6.71 -2.58
C ASN A 377 -6.39 -7.28 -2.13
N PRO A 378 -5.97 -8.42 -2.67
CA PRO A 378 -4.63 -8.96 -2.42
C PRO A 378 -3.53 -7.96 -2.78
N PRO A 379 -2.57 -7.70 -1.88
CA PRO A 379 -1.47 -6.76 -2.14
C PRO A 379 -0.44 -7.31 -3.12
N ALA A 380 0.47 -6.44 -3.61
CA ALA A 380 1.70 -6.90 -4.23
C ALA A 380 2.55 -7.66 -3.19
N PRO A 381 3.18 -8.80 -3.54
CA PRO A 381 4.03 -9.55 -2.59
C PRO A 381 5.13 -8.67 -1.98
N ALA A 382 5.78 -7.85 -2.80
CA ALA A 382 6.84 -6.96 -2.36
C ALA A 382 6.39 -5.88 -1.35
N LEU A 383 5.09 -5.55 -1.28
CA LEU A 383 4.57 -4.69 -0.21
C LEU A 383 4.67 -5.38 1.16
N LEU A 384 4.39 -6.68 1.21
CA LEU A 384 4.50 -7.45 2.45
C LEU A 384 5.96 -7.70 2.83
N ASP A 385 6.85 -7.91 1.84
CA ASP A 385 8.30 -7.92 2.09
C ASP A 385 8.77 -6.63 2.76
N LEU A 386 8.30 -5.47 2.27
CA LEU A 386 8.59 -4.18 2.90
C LEU A 386 8.02 -4.07 4.31
N CYS A 387 6.79 -4.54 4.55
CA CYS A 387 6.19 -4.56 5.88
C CYS A 387 6.99 -5.46 6.84
N ASP A 388 7.46 -6.61 6.37
CA ASP A 388 8.32 -7.51 7.14
C ASP A 388 9.64 -6.84 7.52
N GLU A 389 10.30 -6.18 6.57
CA GLU A 389 11.59 -5.49 6.76
C GLU A 389 11.47 -4.24 7.63
N MET A 390 10.33 -3.55 7.58
CA MET A 390 10.11 -2.29 8.29
C MET A 390 9.41 -2.45 9.63
N GLY A 391 8.94 -3.65 9.98
CA GLY A 391 8.20 -3.89 11.22
C GLY A 391 6.82 -3.22 11.21
N ILE A 392 6.04 -3.41 10.14
CA ILE A 392 4.68 -2.92 10.00
C ILE A 392 3.75 -4.12 9.95
N LEU A 393 2.71 -4.16 10.77
CA LEU A 393 1.70 -5.22 10.74
C LEU A 393 0.81 -5.08 9.49
N ALA A 394 0.28 -6.20 9.01
CA ALA A 394 -0.62 -6.21 7.86
C ALA A 394 -1.91 -6.99 8.14
N GLN A 395 -3.05 -6.36 7.86
CA GLN A 395 -4.31 -7.01 7.58
C GLN A 395 -4.41 -7.19 6.07
N VAL A 396 -4.31 -8.44 5.61
CA VAL A 396 -4.42 -8.75 4.19
C VAL A 396 -5.87 -9.07 3.85
N GLU A 397 -6.43 -8.33 2.88
CA GLU A 397 -7.81 -8.44 2.47
C GLU A 397 -7.94 -9.03 1.07
N ALA A 398 -8.90 -9.94 0.90
CA ALA A 398 -9.09 -10.69 -0.34
C ALA A 398 -10.03 -10.00 -1.33
N PHE A 399 -11.20 -9.52 -0.84
CA PHE A 399 -12.32 -9.13 -1.69
C PHE A 399 -13.05 -7.89 -1.16
N ASP A 400 -13.48 -7.00 -2.07
CA ASP A 400 -14.44 -5.93 -1.78
C ASP A 400 -15.90 -6.41 -1.97
N GLU A 401 -16.11 -7.43 -2.78
CA GLU A 401 -17.41 -7.90 -3.23
C GLU A 401 -17.45 -9.43 -3.27
N TRP A 402 -18.61 -10.01 -2.93
CA TRP A 402 -18.83 -11.45 -3.07
C TRP A 402 -19.84 -11.74 -4.19
N LYS A 403 -20.94 -12.44 -3.86
CA LYS A 403 -22.00 -12.82 -4.82
C LYS A 403 -22.99 -11.70 -5.09
N MET A 404 -23.35 -10.93 -4.04
CA MET A 404 -24.25 -9.80 -4.18
C MET A 404 -23.51 -8.59 -4.77
N VAL A 405 -24.16 -7.96 -5.73
CA VAL A 405 -23.54 -6.95 -6.60
C VAL A 405 -23.25 -5.66 -5.85
N LYS A 406 -21.99 -5.19 -5.94
CA LYS A 406 -21.55 -3.81 -5.64
C LYS A 406 -21.20 -3.06 -6.94
N CYS A 407 -20.57 -3.76 -7.88
CA CYS A 407 -20.28 -3.26 -9.22
C CYS A 407 -20.90 -4.17 -10.27
N GLU A 408 -21.44 -3.60 -11.36
CA GLU A 408 -22.15 -4.37 -12.40
C GLU A 408 -21.32 -5.52 -12.98
N ASN A 409 -20.04 -5.23 -13.27
CA ASN A 409 -19.08 -6.20 -13.81
C ASN A 409 -17.97 -6.55 -12.81
N GLY A 410 -18.26 -6.45 -11.50
CA GLY A 410 -17.33 -6.70 -10.41
C GLY A 410 -17.04 -8.18 -10.16
N TYR A 411 -16.47 -8.45 -8.98
CA TYR A 411 -16.05 -9.79 -8.59
C TYR A 411 -17.22 -10.77 -8.44
N ASN A 412 -18.45 -10.29 -8.25
CA ASN A 412 -19.67 -11.13 -8.23
C ASN A 412 -19.78 -12.07 -9.44
N LYS A 413 -19.28 -11.65 -10.62
CA LYS A 413 -19.26 -12.49 -11.83
C LYS A 413 -18.24 -13.63 -11.77
N LEU A 414 -17.29 -13.55 -10.88
CA LEU A 414 -16.19 -14.52 -10.75
C LEU A 414 -16.36 -15.42 -9.52
N PHE A 415 -17.10 -14.98 -8.52
CA PHE A 415 -17.12 -15.54 -7.18
C PHE A 415 -17.30 -17.07 -7.14
N ASP A 416 -18.34 -17.58 -7.76
CA ASP A 416 -18.68 -19.01 -7.66
C ASP A 416 -17.59 -19.93 -8.24
N LYS A 417 -16.88 -19.47 -9.28
CA LYS A 417 -15.83 -20.26 -9.95
C LYS A 417 -14.44 -20.04 -9.37
N TRP A 418 -14.18 -18.82 -8.87
CA TRP A 418 -12.81 -18.37 -8.61
C TRP A 418 -12.50 -18.05 -7.14
N ALA A 419 -13.49 -17.74 -6.29
CA ALA A 419 -13.25 -17.27 -4.93
C ALA A 419 -12.35 -18.19 -4.11
N LYS A 420 -12.55 -19.51 -4.21
CA LYS A 420 -11.69 -20.50 -3.54
C LYS A 420 -10.25 -20.44 -4.06
N LYS A 421 -10.07 -20.40 -5.37
CA LYS A 421 -8.73 -20.39 -6.01
C LYS A 421 -7.96 -19.11 -5.68
N ASP A 422 -8.64 -17.96 -5.76
CA ASP A 422 -8.06 -16.67 -5.49
C ASP A 422 -7.63 -16.53 -4.01
N LEU A 423 -8.50 -16.99 -3.10
CA LEU A 423 -8.23 -16.98 -1.67
C LEU A 423 -7.09 -17.92 -1.29
N GLU A 424 -7.08 -19.17 -1.80
CA GLU A 424 -5.99 -20.13 -1.59
C GLU A 424 -4.66 -19.59 -2.14
N ALA A 425 -4.66 -18.99 -3.35
CA ALA A 425 -3.46 -18.42 -3.96
C ALA A 425 -2.89 -17.29 -3.11
N MET A 426 -3.73 -16.34 -2.67
CA MET A 426 -3.33 -15.25 -1.79
C MET A 426 -2.71 -15.79 -0.50
N MET A 427 -3.39 -16.74 0.15
CA MET A 427 -2.92 -17.23 1.44
C MET A 427 -1.63 -18.03 1.35
N ARG A 428 -1.50 -18.94 0.38
CA ARG A 428 -0.28 -19.73 0.19
C ARG A 428 0.93 -18.86 -0.11
N ARG A 429 0.73 -17.79 -0.90
CA ARG A 429 1.74 -16.80 -1.21
C ARG A 429 2.18 -16.03 0.05
N ASP A 430 1.22 -15.60 0.88
CA ASP A 430 1.47 -14.59 1.91
C ASP A 430 1.59 -15.15 3.34
N ARG A 431 1.27 -16.44 3.59
CA ARG A 431 1.22 -17.01 4.95
C ARG A 431 2.57 -17.08 5.69
N ASN A 432 3.69 -16.92 4.98
CA ASN A 432 5.01 -16.92 5.61
C ASN A 432 5.47 -15.54 6.08
N HIS A 433 4.80 -14.45 5.69
CA HIS A 433 5.12 -13.11 6.12
C HIS A 433 4.81 -12.90 7.61
N PRO A 434 5.80 -12.57 8.48
CA PRO A 434 5.54 -12.30 9.89
C PRO A 434 4.70 -11.04 10.11
N CYS A 435 4.70 -10.08 9.20
CA CYS A 435 3.88 -8.88 9.27
C CYS A 435 2.37 -9.19 9.20
N VAL A 436 1.96 -10.23 8.48
CA VAL A 436 0.54 -10.61 8.35
C VAL A 436 0.03 -11.15 9.69
N VAL A 437 -0.98 -10.49 10.24
CA VAL A 437 -1.53 -10.83 11.56
C VAL A 437 -3.00 -11.24 11.51
N MET A 438 -3.73 -10.92 10.45
CA MET A 438 -5.12 -11.35 10.25
C MET A 438 -5.47 -11.40 8.76
N TRP A 439 -6.44 -12.23 8.42
CA TRP A 439 -6.96 -12.40 7.07
C TRP A 439 -8.36 -11.83 6.97
N SER A 440 -8.58 -10.87 6.09
CA SER A 440 -9.89 -10.32 5.82
C SER A 440 -10.49 -10.95 4.55
N ILE A 441 -11.67 -11.53 4.72
CA ILE A 441 -12.38 -12.22 3.63
C ILE A 441 -13.31 -11.31 2.83
N GLY A 442 -13.54 -10.07 3.31
CA GLY A 442 -14.39 -9.13 2.57
C GLY A 442 -14.53 -7.78 3.23
N ASN A 443 -14.91 -6.79 2.41
CA ASN A 443 -15.21 -5.44 2.84
C ASN A 443 -16.65 -5.08 2.51
N GLU A 444 -17.41 -4.63 3.51
CA GLU A 444 -18.76 -4.05 3.34
C GLU A 444 -19.66 -4.86 2.38
N VAL A 445 -19.50 -6.18 2.40
CA VAL A 445 -20.24 -7.06 1.49
C VAL A 445 -21.74 -6.99 1.78
N PRO A 446 -22.61 -6.86 0.75
CA PRO A 446 -24.05 -6.76 0.97
C PRO A 446 -24.64 -7.99 1.66
N GLU A 447 -23.98 -9.13 1.61
CA GLU A 447 -24.35 -10.38 2.27
C GLU A 447 -24.55 -10.26 3.78
N GLN A 448 -23.91 -9.27 4.45
CA GLN A 448 -24.13 -9.01 5.87
C GLN A 448 -25.58 -8.61 6.19
N THR A 449 -26.36 -8.18 5.19
CA THR A 449 -27.75 -7.70 5.36
C THR A 449 -28.79 -8.81 5.27
N VAL A 450 -28.41 -10.03 4.92
CA VAL A 450 -29.32 -11.17 4.75
C VAL A 450 -28.83 -12.40 5.54
N PRO A 451 -29.73 -13.22 6.08
CA PRO A 451 -29.36 -14.42 6.86
C PRO A 451 -28.47 -15.41 6.09
N GLU A 452 -28.67 -15.52 4.76
CA GLU A 452 -27.91 -16.43 3.88
C GLU A 452 -26.44 -16.04 3.77
N GLY A 453 -26.12 -14.76 3.98
CA GLY A 453 -24.75 -14.24 3.93
C GLY A 453 -23.82 -14.91 4.94
N ARG A 454 -24.36 -15.39 6.06
CA ARG A 454 -23.62 -16.21 7.04
C ARG A 454 -23.00 -17.44 6.40
N LYS A 455 -23.70 -18.10 5.46
CA LYS A 455 -23.19 -19.31 4.77
C LYS A 455 -21.99 -18.98 3.88
N THR A 456 -22.04 -17.84 3.20
CA THR A 456 -20.93 -17.38 2.36
C THR A 456 -19.72 -16.99 3.22
N ALA A 457 -19.95 -16.27 4.33
CA ALA A 457 -18.89 -15.95 5.30
C ALA A 457 -18.23 -17.22 5.83
N LYS A 458 -19.04 -18.22 6.25
CA LYS A 458 -18.53 -19.51 6.71
C LYS A 458 -17.70 -20.22 5.64
N PHE A 459 -18.18 -20.28 4.40
CA PHE A 459 -17.45 -20.91 3.29
C PHE A 459 -16.06 -20.31 3.10
N LEU A 460 -15.93 -18.99 3.09
CA LEU A 460 -14.65 -18.32 2.96
C LEU A 460 -13.77 -18.48 4.22
N ALA A 461 -14.37 -18.37 5.40
CA ALA A 461 -13.66 -18.56 6.66
C ALA A 461 -13.09 -19.98 6.82
N ASP A 462 -13.83 -20.99 6.36
CA ASP A 462 -13.37 -22.39 6.40
C ASP A 462 -12.14 -22.60 5.47
N ILE A 463 -12.08 -21.93 4.30
CA ILE A 463 -10.90 -21.95 3.41
C ILE A 463 -9.70 -21.33 4.12
N VAL A 464 -9.89 -20.17 4.73
CA VAL A 464 -8.81 -19.47 5.47
C VAL A 464 -8.27 -20.36 6.58
N ARG A 465 -9.15 -20.94 7.41
CA ARG A 465 -8.73 -21.79 8.55
C ARG A 465 -8.04 -23.08 8.09
N ALA A 466 -8.40 -23.58 6.90
CA ALA A 466 -7.72 -24.75 6.31
C ALA A 466 -6.30 -24.43 5.82
N GLU A 467 -6.09 -23.25 5.23
CA GLU A 467 -4.78 -22.83 4.69
C GLU A 467 -3.86 -22.23 5.75
N ASP A 468 -4.42 -21.53 6.74
CA ASP A 468 -3.66 -20.94 7.86
C ASP A 468 -4.48 -20.92 9.16
N PRO A 469 -4.41 -21.95 10.00
CA PRO A 469 -5.08 -21.99 11.30
C PRO A 469 -4.43 -21.10 12.37
N THR A 470 -3.34 -20.39 12.05
CA THR A 470 -2.57 -19.63 13.06
C THR A 470 -2.99 -18.16 13.14
N ARG A 471 -3.74 -17.67 12.16
CA ARG A 471 -4.20 -16.28 12.10
C ARG A 471 -5.73 -16.21 12.03
N PRO A 472 -6.32 -15.21 12.70
CA PRO A 472 -7.77 -15.03 12.73
C PRO A 472 -8.33 -14.56 11.39
N VAL A 473 -9.59 -14.91 11.17
CA VAL A 473 -10.43 -14.45 10.05
C VAL A 473 -11.23 -13.24 10.47
N THR A 474 -11.32 -12.24 9.60
CA THR A 474 -12.11 -11.03 9.79
C THR A 474 -12.81 -10.58 8.50
N ALA A 475 -13.67 -9.58 8.62
CA ALA A 475 -14.24 -8.80 7.52
C ALA A 475 -14.56 -7.38 8.01
N GLY A 476 -14.55 -6.39 7.11
CA GLY A 476 -15.01 -5.03 7.39
C GLY A 476 -16.55 -4.97 7.29
N CYS A 477 -17.22 -4.62 8.40
CA CYS A 477 -18.69 -4.57 8.50
C CYS A 477 -19.17 -3.13 8.66
N ASP A 478 -20.02 -2.65 7.75
CA ASP A 478 -20.68 -1.35 7.81
C ASP A 478 -22.16 -1.45 8.25
N ARG A 479 -22.81 -2.60 8.06
CA ARG A 479 -24.19 -2.91 8.45
C ARG A 479 -24.25 -3.65 9.78
N ASN A 480 -23.60 -3.11 10.79
CA ASN A 480 -23.27 -3.75 12.07
C ASN A 480 -24.43 -4.45 12.73
N LYS A 481 -25.60 -3.78 12.81
CA LYS A 481 -26.79 -4.35 13.41
C LYS A 481 -27.24 -5.63 12.70
N HIS A 482 -27.33 -5.58 11.37
CA HIS A 482 -27.71 -6.75 10.56
C HIS A 482 -26.65 -7.85 10.65
N ALA A 483 -25.38 -7.50 10.55
CA ALA A 483 -24.29 -8.49 10.65
C ALA A 483 -24.32 -9.26 11.99
N VAL A 484 -24.68 -8.57 13.08
CA VAL A 484 -24.83 -9.18 14.41
C VAL A 484 -26.12 -10.01 14.52
N GLU A 485 -27.25 -9.47 14.05
CA GLU A 485 -28.56 -10.12 14.14
C GLU A 485 -28.66 -11.36 13.25
N HIS A 486 -28.10 -11.31 12.03
CA HIS A 486 -28.11 -12.45 11.09
C HIS A 486 -27.01 -13.49 11.37
N GLY A 487 -26.16 -13.25 12.38
CA GLY A 487 -25.08 -14.17 12.74
C GLY A 487 -23.90 -14.18 11.76
N PHE A 488 -23.79 -13.17 10.90
CA PHE A 488 -22.64 -13.02 10.00
C PHE A 488 -21.31 -12.94 10.79
N VAL A 489 -21.29 -12.13 11.86
CA VAL A 489 -20.11 -11.97 12.71
C VAL A 489 -19.76 -13.23 13.51
N ASP A 490 -20.68 -14.19 13.67
CA ASP A 490 -20.40 -15.43 14.38
C ASP A 490 -19.46 -16.38 13.62
N GLU A 491 -19.27 -16.14 12.31
CA GLU A 491 -18.34 -16.88 11.45
C GLU A 491 -16.93 -16.27 11.42
N LEU A 492 -16.76 -15.10 12.02
CA LEU A 492 -15.50 -14.37 12.11
C LEU A 492 -14.82 -14.59 13.46
N ASP A 493 -13.49 -14.63 13.48
CA ASP A 493 -12.70 -14.67 14.71
C ASP A 493 -12.49 -13.27 15.28
N LEU A 494 -12.37 -12.27 14.41
CA LEU A 494 -12.34 -10.84 14.75
C LEU A 494 -13.46 -10.11 14.03
N VAL A 495 -14.06 -9.15 14.70
CA VAL A 495 -15.16 -8.33 14.14
C VAL A 495 -14.62 -6.94 13.82
N GLY A 496 -14.45 -6.65 12.53
CA GLY A 496 -14.08 -5.34 12.05
C GLY A 496 -15.32 -4.47 11.82
N PHE A 497 -15.36 -3.28 12.44
CA PHE A 497 -16.44 -2.34 12.21
C PHE A 497 -15.97 -1.11 11.44
N ASN A 498 -16.71 -0.79 10.37
CA ASN A 498 -16.49 0.42 9.60
C ASN A 498 -17.34 1.55 10.16
N TYR A 499 -16.68 2.62 10.68
CA TYR A 499 -17.30 3.89 11.09
C TYR A 499 -18.37 3.81 12.19
N LYS A 500 -18.33 2.83 13.07
CA LYS A 500 -19.38 2.63 14.09
C LYS A 500 -18.80 2.49 15.52
N PRO A 501 -18.01 3.47 16.01
CA PRO A 501 -17.40 3.39 17.34
C PRO A 501 -18.43 3.31 18.48
N PHE A 502 -19.61 3.88 18.27
CA PHE A 502 -20.72 3.83 19.22
C PHE A 502 -21.35 2.44 19.35
N TYR A 503 -21.03 1.48 18.46
CA TYR A 503 -21.58 0.13 18.48
C TYR A 503 -20.64 -0.90 19.13
N TYR A 504 -19.41 -0.54 19.44
CA TYR A 504 -18.42 -1.45 20.03
C TYR A 504 -18.95 -2.12 21.31
N LYS A 505 -19.45 -1.32 22.25
CA LYS A 505 -19.96 -1.82 23.54
C LYS A 505 -21.17 -2.73 23.37
N GLU A 506 -22.12 -2.36 22.51
CA GLU A 506 -23.33 -3.16 22.27
C GLU A 506 -22.99 -4.51 21.66
N CYS A 507 -22.09 -4.55 20.67
CA CYS A 507 -21.63 -5.82 20.09
C CYS A 507 -20.88 -6.67 21.11
N TYR A 508 -20.00 -6.06 21.88
CA TYR A 508 -19.25 -6.74 22.93
C TYR A 508 -20.19 -7.41 23.94
N ASP A 509 -21.27 -6.74 24.36
CA ASP A 509 -22.22 -7.29 25.31
C ASP A 509 -23.08 -8.42 24.69
N LYS A 510 -23.51 -8.25 23.44
CA LYS A 510 -24.38 -9.24 22.76
C LYS A 510 -23.64 -10.48 22.26
N LYS A 511 -22.34 -10.37 21.97
CA LYS A 511 -21.52 -11.44 21.37
C LYS A 511 -20.33 -11.80 22.27
N PRO A 512 -20.48 -12.81 23.16
CA PRO A 512 -19.44 -13.16 24.15
C PRO A 512 -18.08 -13.59 23.55
N ARG A 513 -18.05 -13.95 22.26
CA ARG A 513 -16.81 -14.35 21.56
C ARG A 513 -16.22 -13.23 20.71
N ALA A 514 -16.90 -12.10 20.52
CA ALA A 514 -16.45 -11.05 19.66
C ALA A 514 -15.18 -10.38 20.19
N ILE A 515 -14.17 -10.30 19.35
CA ILE A 515 -12.96 -9.51 19.54
C ILE A 515 -13.05 -8.39 18.51
N ILE A 516 -13.06 -7.14 18.93
CA ILE A 516 -13.52 -6.01 18.14
C ILE A 516 -12.40 -5.04 17.81
N TYR A 517 -12.43 -4.51 16.58
CA TYR A 517 -11.56 -3.41 16.15
C TYR A 517 -12.26 -2.51 15.11
N GLY A 518 -11.74 -1.31 14.90
CA GLY A 518 -12.16 -0.43 13.81
C GLY A 518 -11.45 -0.80 12.52
N SER A 519 -12.14 -1.49 11.59
CA SER A 519 -11.57 -1.88 10.30
C SER A 519 -11.51 -0.72 9.31
N GLU A 520 -12.42 0.26 9.45
CA GLU A 520 -12.33 1.58 8.84
C GLU A 520 -12.82 2.63 9.83
N THR A 521 -12.01 3.67 10.04
CA THR A 521 -12.36 4.75 10.96
C THR A 521 -12.13 6.11 10.30
N ALA A 522 -12.88 7.11 10.76
CA ALA A 522 -12.66 8.52 10.47
C ALA A 522 -12.42 8.85 8.98
N SER A 523 -13.42 8.61 8.11
CA SER A 523 -13.40 9.15 6.73
C SER A 523 -13.48 10.69 6.75
N THR A 524 -12.48 11.32 7.37
CA THR A 524 -12.30 12.77 7.40
C THR A 524 -11.72 13.21 6.06
N VAL A 525 -12.24 14.28 5.50
CA VAL A 525 -11.82 14.82 4.20
C VAL A 525 -11.14 16.16 4.34
N SER A 526 -10.07 16.39 3.60
CA SER A 526 -9.37 17.67 3.52
C SER A 526 -8.50 17.78 2.27
N SER A 527 -8.25 19.01 1.83
CA SER A 527 -7.29 19.37 0.80
C SER A 527 -6.09 20.04 1.45
N ARG A 528 -4.87 19.62 1.11
CA ARG A 528 -3.64 20.13 1.73
C ARG A 528 -3.52 21.67 1.61
N GLY A 529 -3.42 22.36 2.75
CA GLY A 529 -3.15 23.81 2.82
C GLY A 529 -4.32 24.67 2.39
N VAL A 530 -5.54 24.15 2.27
CA VAL A 530 -6.76 24.90 1.96
C VAL A 530 -7.57 25.15 3.23
N TYR A 531 -8.01 26.37 3.43
CA TYR A 531 -8.78 26.75 4.62
C TYR A 531 -9.97 27.64 4.26
N HIS A 532 -11.15 27.19 4.64
CA HIS A 532 -12.41 27.92 4.45
C HIS A 532 -12.87 28.55 5.78
N PHE A 533 -13.48 29.72 5.69
CA PHE A 533 -13.97 30.50 6.82
C PHE A 533 -15.43 30.88 6.65
N PRO A 534 -16.26 30.90 7.72
CA PRO A 534 -15.91 30.52 9.09
C PRO A 534 -15.67 29.00 9.21
N THR A 535 -14.91 28.59 10.23
CA THR A 535 -14.70 27.16 10.56
C THR A 535 -16.04 26.52 10.96
N LYS A 536 -16.33 25.35 10.42
CA LYS A 536 -17.59 24.64 10.68
C LYS A 536 -17.42 23.14 10.53
N GLU A 537 -17.98 22.37 11.48
CA GLU A 537 -18.13 20.92 11.28
C GLU A 537 -19.14 20.64 10.14
N SER A 538 -18.82 19.66 9.28
CA SER A 538 -19.69 19.25 8.18
C SER A 538 -19.55 17.76 7.90
N LYS A 539 -20.69 17.09 7.69
CA LYS A 539 -20.74 15.69 7.20
C LYS A 539 -20.94 15.58 5.69
N ASN A 540 -21.09 16.69 5.02
CA ASN A 540 -21.17 16.75 3.57
C ASN A 540 -20.58 18.10 3.12
N PRO A 541 -19.26 18.28 3.25
CA PRO A 541 -18.60 19.51 2.88
C PRO A 541 -18.71 19.74 1.37
N TRP A 542 -19.08 20.95 0.99
CA TRP A 542 -19.11 21.38 -0.39
C TRP A 542 -18.59 22.82 -0.48
N SER A 543 -17.77 23.09 -1.49
CA SER A 543 -17.24 24.41 -1.79
C SER A 543 -17.16 24.64 -3.30
N HIS A 544 -17.27 25.88 -3.74
CA HIS A 544 -17.21 26.27 -5.16
C HIS A 544 -15.83 26.03 -5.81
N ASP A 545 -14.77 25.94 -5.01
CA ASP A 545 -13.41 25.65 -5.45
C ASP A 545 -13.13 24.16 -5.57
N TYR A 546 -14.14 23.31 -5.26
CA TYR A 546 -14.01 21.85 -5.21
C TYR A 546 -12.91 21.37 -4.25
N GLN A 547 -12.61 22.17 -3.23
CA GLN A 547 -11.65 21.85 -2.17
C GLN A 547 -12.36 21.65 -0.83
N VAL A 548 -11.70 21.01 0.11
CA VAL A 548 -12.20 20.78 1.47
C VAL A 548 -11.23 21.38 2.47
N THR A 549 -11.78 22.14 3.43
CA THR A 549 -10.97 22.81 4.47
C THR A 549 -10.08 21.85 5.27
N SER A 550 -8.84 22.25 5.52
CA SER A 550 -7.82 21.48 6.23
C SER A 550 -7.88 21.62 7.76
N TYR A 551 -8.92 22.22 8.31
CA TYR A 551 -9.17 22.26 9.75
C TYR A 551 -9.60 20.89 10.33
N ASP A 552 -9.74 19.85 9.48
CA ASP A 552 -10.16 18.50 9.87
C ASP A 552 -11.47 18.45 10.66
N LEU A 553 -12.42 19.26 10.22
CA LEU A 553 -13.78 19.38 10.77
C LEU A 553 -14.83 18.75 9.86
N ALA A 554 -14.41 18.21 8.71
CA ALA A 554 -15.29 17.66 7.68
C ALA A 554 -15.08 16.16 7.51
N CYS A 555 -16.16 15.40 7.41
CA CYS A 555 -16.13 13.96 7.18
C CYS A 555 -17.29 13.53 6.28
N ALA A 556 -17.21 12.28 5.78
CA ALA A 556 -18.30 11.67 5.05
C ALA A 556 -19.56 11.44 5.93
N PRO A 557 -20.78 11.43 5.33
CA PRO A 557 -22.03 11.25 6.09
C PRO A 557 -22.09 9.96 6.91
N TRP A 558 -21.44 8.90 6.44
CA TRP A 558 -21.39 7.59 7.12
C TRP A 558 -20.35 7.50 8.22
N SER A 559 -19.53 8.54 8.41
CA SER A 559 -18.37 8.55 9.29
C SER A 559 -18.38 9.70 10.30
N GLN A 560 -17.27 9.87 11.00
CA GLN A 560 -17.03 10.86 12.03
C GLN A 560 -15.63 11.44 11.87
N VAL A 561 -15.33 12.53 12.62
CA VAL A 561 -13.96 13.03 12.79
C VAL A 561 -13.16 12.14 13.74
N PRO A 562 -11.82 12.23 13.75
CA PRO A 562 -10.97 11.34 14.56
C PRO A 562 -11.34 11.28 16.04
N GLU A 563 -11.74 12.40 16.62
CA GLU A 563 -12.07 12.48 18.05
C GLU A 563 -13.27 11.62 18.47
N ASP A 564 -14.27 11.45 17.60
CA ASP A 564 -15.40 10.58 17.87
C ASP A 564 -14.99 9.10 17.85
N GLU A 565 -14.11 8.74 16.91
CA GLU A 565 -13.56 7.38 16.84
C GLU A 565 -12.68 7.09 18.07
N TRP A 566 -11.82 8.04 18.44
CA TRP A 566 -10.96 7.88 19.61
C TRP A 566 -11.76 7.81 20.91
N LYS A 567 -12.88 8.55 21.02
CA LYS A 567 -13.78 8.43 22.15
C LYS A 567 -14.33 7.00 22.27
N GLY A 568 -14.78 6.41 21.15
CA GLY A 568 -15.25 5.03 21.12
C GLY A 568 -14.20 4.03 21.57
N GLN A 569 -12.94 4.23 21.20
CA GLN A 569 -11.83 3.36 21.60
C GLN A 569 -11.41 3.61 23.08
N ASP A 570 -11.30 4.86 23.51
CA ASP A 570 -10.89 5.22 24.87
C ASP A 570 -11.91 4.77 25.93
N GLU A 571 -13.20 4.81 25.60
CA GLU A 571 -14.28 4.29 26.45
C GLU A 571 -14.39 2.76 26.43
N ASN A 572 -13.79 2.09 25.45
CA ASN A 572 -13.85 0.65 25.23
C ASN A 572 -12.44 0.03 25.10
N PRO A 573 -11.67 -0.09 26.20
CA PRO A 573 -10.27 -0.53 26.15
C PRO A 573 -10.06 -1.96 25.63
N PHE A 574 -11.12 -2.74 25.44
CA PHE A 574 -11.10 -4.04 24.79
C PHE A 574 -10.93 -3.96 23.25
N VAL A 575 -11.18 -2.80 22.66
CA VAL A 575 -11.00 -2.59 21.20
C VAL A 575 -9.52 -2.67 20.84
N LEU A 576 -9.19 -3.48 19.81
CA LEU A 576 -7.80 -3.74 19.41
C LEU A 576 -7.09 -2.52 18.82
N GLY A 577 -7.83 -1.48 18.43
CA GLY A 577 -7.35 -0.30 17.73
C GLY A 577 -8.12 -0.03 16.45
N GLU A 578 -7.49 0.67 15.52
CA GLU A 578 -8.14 1.20 14.33
C GLU A 578 -7.33 1.09 13.06
N PHE A 579 -8.03 1.15 11.91
CA PHE A 579 -7.46 1.40 10.59
C PHE A 579 -8.17 2.62 9.98
N VAL A 580 -7.45 3.74 9.92
CA VAL A 580 -8.01 5.02 9.45
C VAL A 580 -8.23 5.00 7.94
N TRP A 581 -9.38 5.51 7.49
CA TRP A 581 -9.66 5.75 6.08
C TRP A 581 -9.27 7.18 5.70
N THR A 582 -8.10 7.43 5.04
CA THR A 582 -7.02 6.52 4.64
C THR A 582 -5.64 7.09 4.99
N GLY A 583 -4.59 6.31 4.77
CA GLY A 583 -3.22 6.81 4.93
C GLY A 583 -2.88 7.88 3.90
N PHE A 584 -3.10 7.59 2.64
CA PHE A 584 -2.89 8.49 1.50
C PHE A 584 -4.21 8.81 0.80
N ASP A 585 -4.28 9.95 0.14
CA ASP A 585 -5.20 10.12 -0.97
C ASP A 585 -4.84 9.12 -2.06
N TYR A 586 -5.83 8.62 -2.75
CA TYR A 586 -5.71 7.62 -3.81
C TYR A 586 -6.54 8.04 -5.02
N LEU A 587 -6.26 7.46 -6.17
CA LEU A 587 -7.01 7.71 -7.38
C LEU A 587 -8.41 7.12 -7.29
N GLY A 588 -9.41 7.90 -7.67
CA GLY A 588 -10.83 7.54 -7.55
C GLY A 588 -11.48 7.97 -6.24
N GLU A 589 -12.75 7.62 -6.09
CA GLU A 589 -13.61 7.95 -4.93
C GLU A 589 -13.51 9.42 -4.44
N PRO A 590 -13.73 10.41 -5.31
CA PRO A 590 -13.45 11.82 -5.00
C PRO A 590 -14.53 12.48 -4.15
N PHE A 591 -15.05 11.79 -3.13
CA PHE A 591 -16.04 12.37 -2.22
C PHE A 591 -15.50 13.65 -1.56
N PRO A 592 -16.28 14.76 -1.50
CA PRO A 592 -17.72 14.90 -1.79
C PRO A 592 -18.05 15.25 -3.25
N TYR A 593 -17.06 15.29 -4.13
CA TYR A 593 -17.17 15.75 -5.51
C TYR A 593 -17.24 14.60 -6.53
N ASP A 594 -18.05 13.58 -6.21
CA ASP A 594 -18.21 12.34 -6.97
C ASP A 594 -19.50 12.26 -7.77
N GLY A 595 -20.04 13.35 -8.25
CA GLY A 595 -21.29 13.37 -9.03
C GLY A 595 -21.53 14.66 -9.80
N GLY A 596 -22.34 14.56 -10.85
CA GLY A 596 -22.66 15.68 -11.72
C GLY A 596 -21.47 16.17 -12.54
N ASP A 597 -21.33 17.49 -12.66
CA ASP A 597 -20.27 18.15 -13.43
C ASP A 597 -18.99 18.40 -12.61
N TYR A 598 -18.86 17.76 -11.44
CA TYR A 598 -17.69 17.92 -10.59
C TYR A 598 -16.47 17.24 -11.19
N VAL A 599 -15.30 17.87 -10.96
CA VAL A 599 -14.06 17.50 -11.63
C VAL A 599 -13.04 17.18 -10.54
N ALA A 600 -13.00 15.93 -10.08
CA ALA A 600 -11.97 15.47 -9.17
C ALA A 600 -11.58 14.02 -9.50
N LYS A 601 -10.28 13.77 -9.58
CA LYS A 601 -9.69 12.48 -9.97
C LYS A 601 -9.30 11.60 -8.81
N SER A 602 -9.20 12.15 -7.60
CA SER A 602 -8.67 11.45 -6.44
C SER A 602 -9.46 11.75 -5.18
N ALA A 603 -9.32 10.86 -4.21
CA ALA A 603 -9.91 10.97 -2.90
C ALA A 603 -9.35 12.16 -2.10
N TYR A 604 -10.10 12.58 -1.06
CA TYR A 604 -9.74 13.62 -0.09
C TYR A 604 -9.49 13.04 1.31
N PHE A 605 -9.57 11.71 1.45
CA PHE A 605 -9.56 11.01 2.74
C PHE A 605 -8.19 10.88 3.37
N GLY A 606 -7.11 10.95 2.60
CA GLY A 606 -5.75 10.72 3.08
C GLY A 606 -5.33 11.65 4.21
N ALA A 607 -4.59 11.12 5.19
CA ALA A 607 -3.79 11.93 6.09
C ALA A 607 -2.58 12.56 5.37
N VAL A 608 -2.22 11.99 4.24
CA VAL A 608 -1.17 12.41 3.31
C VAL A 608 -1.81 12.60 1.93
N ASP A 609 -1.42 13.62 1.18
CA ASP A 609 -1.96 13.85 -0.17
C ASP A 609 -1.38 12.85 -1.20
N LEU A 610 -1.90 12.89 -2.42
CA LEU A 610 -1.50 11.98 -3.50
C LEU A 610 0.01 12.05 -3.85
N CYS A 611 0.68 13.17 -3.56
CA CYS A 611 2.12 13.36 -3.75
C CYS A 611 2.98 12.79 -2.62
N GLY A 612 2.37 12.50 -1.47
CA GLY A 612 3.09 12.15 -0.25
C GLY A 612 3.47 13.36 0.61
N PHE A 613 2.79 14.49 0.46
CA PHE A 613 2.91 15.61 1.40
C PHE A 613 1.89 15.46 2.54
N PRO A 614 2.34 15.55 3.82
CA PRO A 614 1.44 15.51 4.97
C PRO A 614 0.37 16.61 4.89
N LYS A 615 -0.90 16.24 5.16
CA LYS A 615 -1.96 17.17 5.47
C LYS A 615 -1.96 17.51 6.98
N ASP A 616 -2.75 18.48 7.43
CA ASP A 616 -2.74 18.86 8.86
C ASP A 616 -3.10 17.69 9.76
N ARG A 617 -4.05 16.85 9.37
CA ARG A 617 -4.47 15.65 10.09
C ARG A 617 -3.34 14.64 10.35
N PHE A 618 -2.34 14.56 9.51
CA PHE A 618 -1.13 13.77 9.76
C PHE A 618 -0.53 14.08 11.14
N TYR A 619 -0.41 15.35 11.45
CA TYR A 619 0.18 15.80 12.72
C TYR A 619 -0.76 15.59 13.92
N LEU A 620 -2.08 15.60 13.69
CA LEU A 620 -3.06 15.25 14.71
C LEU A 620 -2.91 13.77 15.14
N TYR A 621 -2.81 12.86 14.18
CA TYR A 621 -2.51 11.44 14.45
C TYR A 621 -1.13 11.26 15.04
N ARG A 622 -0.10 11.94 14.53
CA ARG A 622 1.27 11.83 15.03
C ARG A 622 1.35 12.26 16.50
N ALA A 623 0.68 13.32 16.90
CA ALA A 623 0.63 13.77 18.28
C ALA A 623 0.01 12.73 19.23
N ARG A 624 -0.94 11.91 18.74
CA ARG A 624 -1.58 10.84 19.52
C ARG A 624 -0.79 9.55 19.47
N TRP A 625 -0.29 9.16 18.30
CA TRP A 625 0.28 7.84 18.07
C TRP A 625 1.78 7.76 18.41
N ARG A 626 2.47 8.91 18.42
CA ARG A 626 3.89 9.01 18.77
C ARG A 626 4.12 10.07 19.88
N PRO A 627 3.59 9.81 21.09
CA PRO A 627 3.72 10.76 22.20
C PRO A 627 5.18 11.02 22.63
N GLU A 628 6.09 10.12 22.29
CA GLU A 628 7.54 10.22 22.54
C GLU A 628 8.26 11.14 21.54
N THR A 629 7.63 11.45 20.41
CA THR A 629 8.22 12.30 19.36
C THR A 629 7.61 13.69 19.40
N GLU A 630 8.44 14.72 19.45
CA GLU A 630 7.96 16.09 19.42
C GLU A 630 7.04 16.34 18.22
N THR A 631 5.82 16.78 18.51
CA THR A 631 4.87 17.26 17.53
C THR A 631 4.35 18.61 17.97
N LEU A 632 4.61 19.65 17.18
CA LEU A 632 4.07 21.00 17.35
C LEU A 632 3.72 21.54 15.97
N HIS A 633 2.48 21.33 15.56
CA HIS A 633 1.97 21.72 14.25
C HIS A 633 0.91 22.80 14.41
N VAL A 634 1.06 23.88 13.64
CA VAL A 634 0.20 25.07 13.71
C VAL A 634 -0.50 25.28 12.38
N LEU A 635 -1.79 25.43 12.41
CA LEU A 635 -2.64 25.73 11.26
C LEU A 635 -3.60 26.88 11.62
N PRO A 636 -4.05 27.65 10.59
CA PRO A 636 -3.69 27.61 9.18
C PRO A 636 -2.30 28.23 8.92
N HIS A 637 -1.85 28.25 7.66
CA HIS A 637 -0.76 29.13 7.25
C HIS A 637 -1.13 30.60 7.57
N TRP A 638 -0.12 31.48 7.69
CA TRP A 638 -0.38 32.87 8.09
C TRP A 638 -0.14 33.86 6.93
N THR A 639 -0.80 33.62 5.77
CA THR A 639 -0.71 34.48 4.57
C THR A 639 -2.10 34.70 4.00
N TRP A 640 -2.80 35.73 4.47
CA TRP A 640 -4.19 36.05 4.17
C TRP A 640 -4.39 37.52 3.83
N PRO A 641 -3.85 38.05 2.69
CA PRO A 641 -3.91 39.48 2.39
C PRO A 641 -5.36 40.01 2.27
N ASP A 642 -6.32 39.17 1.95
CA ASP A 642 -7.74 39.43 1.82
C ASP A 642 -8.52 39.35 3.18
N ARG A 643 -7.83 39.03 4.30
CA ARG A 643 -8.49 38.82 5.60
C ARG A 643 -7.93 39.71 6.73
N VAL A 644 -7.20 40.77 6.42
CA VAL A 644 -6.63 41.65 7.45
C VAL A 644 -7.74 42.16 8.36
N GLY A 645 -7.56 42.02 9.70
CA GLY A 645 -8.52 42.42 10.71
C GLY A 645 -9.68 41.45 10.92
N GLN A 646 -9.71 40.30 10.20
CA GLN A 646 -10.79 39.31 10.34
C GLN A 646 -10.38 38.18 11.26
N LYS A 647 -11.34 37.59 11.95
CA LYS A 647 -11.14 36.39 12.78
C LYS A 647 -10.64 35.25 11.89
N THR A 648 -9.51 34.69 12.27
CA THR A 648 -8.83 33.59 11.59
C THR A 648 -8.38 32.59 12.65
N PRO A 649 -9.24 31.63 13.02
CA PRO A 649 -8.96 30.68 14.09
C PRO A 649 -7.63 29.97 13.89
N VAL A 650 -6.86 29.83 14.97
CA VAL A 650 -5.58 29.12 14.97
C VAL A 650 -5.72 27.85 15.79
N TYR A 651 -5.39 26.71 15.17
CA TYR A 651 -5.37 25.40 15.81
C TYR A 651 -3.93 24.95 15.96
N CYS A 652 -3.67 24.18 17.01
CA CYS A 652 -2.38 23.57 17.24
C CYS A 652 -2.56 22.08 17.56
N TYR A 653 -1.91 21.23 16.77
CA TYR A 653 -1.84 19.79 17.01
C TYR A 653 -0.49 19.46 17.64
N THR A 654 -0.51 18.99 18.85
CA THR A 654 0.73 18.78 19.63
C THR A 654 0.56 17.61 20.61
N ASN A 655 1.64 16.96 21.00
CA ASN A 655 1.68 16.02 22.12
C ASN A 655 1.89 16.71 23.48
N TYR A 656 2.20 17.99 23.50
CA TYR A 656 2.31 18.76 24.75
C TYR A 656 0.94 19.07 25.38
N PRO A 657 0.84 19.17 26.72
CA PRO A 657 -0.44 19.37 27.40
C PRO A 657 -1.00 20.78 27.22
N LYS A 658 -0.14 21.78 27.01
CA LYS A 658 -0.56 23.18 26.86
C LYS A 658 0.37 24.00 25.97
N ALA A 659 -0.16 25.05 25.38
CA ALA A 659 0.62 26.02 24.63
C ALA A 659 0.00 27.41 24.66
N GLU A 660 0.81 28.42 24.37
CA GLU A 660 0.44 29.85 24.26
C GLU A 660 0.66 30.30 22.81
N LEU A 661 -0.34 30.99 22.27
CA LEU A 661 -0.26 31.63 20.96
C LEU A 661 0.12 33.09 21.09
N PHE A 662 1.02 33.55 20.22
CA PHE A 662 1.34 34.96 20.03
C PHE A 662 1.06 35.37 18.58
N VAL A 663 0.42 36.50 18.37
CA VAL A 663 0.26 37.17 17.07
C VAL A 663 1.09 38.44 17.12
N ASN A 664 2.11 38.56 16.28
CA ASN A 664 3.07 39.70 16.26
C ASN A 664 3.60 40.03 17.64
N GLY A 665 3.93 39.02 18.45
CA GLY A 665 4.44 39.16 19.81
C GLY A 665 3.39 39.40 20.89
N LYS A 666 2.13 39.67 20.55
CA LYS A 666 1.02 39.81 21.49
C LYS A 666 0.44 38.46 21.86
N SER A 667 0.39 38.15 23.16
CA SER A 667 -0.21 36.91 23.65
C SER A 667 -1.72 36.85 23.39
N MET A 668 -2.19 35.72 22.88
CA MET A 668 -3.60 35.38 22.75
C MET A 668 -4.06 34.40 23.86
N GLY A 669 -3.21 34.25 24.89
CA GLY A 669 -3.44 33.42 26.07
C GLY A 669 -3.07 31.92 25.84
N VAL A 670 -2.98 31.26 26.98
CA VAL A 670 -2.67 29.81 27.04
C VAL A 670 -3.93 28.99 26.80
N ARG A 671 -3.77 27.89 26.10
CA ARG A 671 -4.77 26.80 25.97
C ARG A 671 -4.19 25.52 26.56
N GLU A 672 -5.05 24.74 27.21
CA GLU A 672 -4.69 23.44 27.81
C GLU A 672 -5.58 22.32 27.26
N LYS A 673 -5.01 21.13 27.08
CA LYS A 673 -5.75 19.93 26.76
C LYS A 673 -6.58 19.48 27.97
N GLY A 674 -7.69 18.77 27.71
CA GLY A 674 -8.63 18.34 28.76
C GLY A 674 -9.79 19.31 28.95
N GLY A 675 -9.85 20.42 28.19
CA GLY A 675 -10.98 21.32 28.17
C GLY A 675 -12.31 20.64 27.78
N ALA A 676 -13.43 21.30 28.12
CA ALA A 676 -14.76 20.85 27.75
C ALA A 676 -14.93 20.82 26.21
N GLY A 677 -15.73 19.86 25.73
CA GLY A 677 -16.08 19.74 24.31
C GLY A 677 -15.28 18.67 23.57
N LYS A 678 -15.74 18.36 22.37
CA LYS A 678 -15.27 17.27 21.52
C LYS A 678 -13.77 17.32 21.22
N PHE A 679 -13.25 18.50 20.92
CA PHE A 679 -11.87 18.69 20.47
C PHE A 679 -10.89 19.01 21.61
N GLY A 680 -11.38 19.33 22.81
CA GLY A 680 -10.56 19.82 23.92
C GLY A 680 -9.47 18.84 24.41
N LYS A 681 -9.61 17.53 24.13
CA LYS A 681 -8.61 16.53 24.50
C LYS A 681 -7.44 16.44 23.53
N SER A 682 -7.65 16.84 22.26
CA SER A 682 -6.70 16.58 21.17
C SER A 682 -6.12 17.86 20.55
N ARG A 683 -6.87 18.95 20.55
CA ARG A 683 -6.53 20.19 19.87
C ARG A 683 -6.43 21.36 20.84
N LEU A 684 -5.50 22.28 20.60
CA LEU A 684 -5.46 23.58 21.24
C LEU A 684 -5.97 24.63 20.24
N ILE A 685 -7.01 25.40 20.62
CA ILE A 685 -7.78 26.22 19.68
C ILE A 685 -7.89 27.67 20.20
N TRP A 686 -7.55 28.64 19.35
CA TRP A 686 -7.75 30.09 19.56
C TRP A 686 -8.73 30.59 18.49
N GLU A 687 -10.01 30.56 18.82
CA GLU A 687 -11.10 30.96 17.90
C GLU A 687 -11.10 32.47 17.62
N ASP A 688 -10.56 33.26 18.53
CA ASP A 688 -10.57 34.73 18.49
C ASP A 688 -9.31 35.34 17.88
N ALA A 689 -8.39 34.49 17.32
CA ALA A 689 -7.21 35.02 16.66
C ALA A 689 -7.63 35.86 15.44
N VAL A 690 -7.07 37.05 15.32
CA VAL A 690 -7.33 37.98 14.23
C VAL A 690 -6.11 38.01 13.32
N TYR A 691 -6.32 37.89 12.02
CA TYR A 691 -5.21 37.97 11.08
C TYR A 691 -4.67 39.39 10.97
N GLU A 692 -3.39 39.51 11.25
CA GLU A 692 -2.55 40.66 10.94
C GLU A 692 -1.28 40.16 10.23
N PRO A 693 -0.83 40.80 9.15
CA PRO A 693 0.43 40.41 8.49
C PRO A 693 1.59 40.43 9.48
N GLY A 694 2.50 39.49 9.41
CA GLY A 694 3.63 39.32 10.34
C GLY A 694 3.87 37.87 10.70
N GLU A 695 3.70 37.49 11.96
CA GLU A 695 3.92 36.11 12.39
C GLU A 695 2.95 35.68 13.49
N ILE A 696 2.67 34.37 13.47
CA ILE A 696 2.14 33.67 14.64
C ILE A 696 3.23 32.77 15.21
N LYS A 697 3.32 32.75 16.54
CA LYS A 697 4.24 31.89 17.27
C LYS A 697 3.48 31.12 18.35
N VAL A 698 3.62 29.82 18.35
CA VAL A 698 3.09 28.94 19.40
C VAL A 698 4.27 28.45 20.24
N VAL A 699 4.17 28.65 21.55
CA VAL A 699 5.11 28.15 22.54
C VAL A 699 4.43 27.04 23.34
N ALA A 700 4.93 25.82 23.23
CA ALA A 700 4.43 24.66 23.98
C ALA A 700 5.17 24.50 25.31
N TYR A 701 4.44 24.04 26.30
CA TYR A 701 4.96 23.82 27.66
C TYR A 701 4.78 22.38 28.09
N SER A 702 5.76 21.84 28.78
CA SER A 702 5.69 20.56 29.48
C SER A 702 4.73 20.59 30.67
N ALA A 703 4.45 19.44 31.26
CA ALA A 703 3.52 19.34 32.40
C ALA A 703 3.98 20.14 33.63
N ASP A 704 5.29 20.30 33.82
CA ASP A 704 5.89 21.10 34.86
C ASP A 704 5.92 22.63 34.56
N GLY A 705 5.34 23.05 33.43
CA GLY A 705 5.20 24.43 33.02
C GLY A 705 6.42 25.05 32.35
N LYS A 706 7.46 24.27 32.08
CA LYS A 706 8.65 24.77 31.35
C LYS A 706 8.38 24.85 29.87
N LYS A 707 8.99 25.84 29.20
CA LYS A 707 8.99 25.87 27.72
C LYS A 707 9.65 24.61 27.18
N ALA A 708 8.94 23.89 26.31
CA ALA A 708 9.39 22.63 25.71
C ALA A 708 9.72 22.78 24.23
N ALA A 709 8.87 23.49 23.48
CA ALA A 709 9.05 23.70 22.05
C ALA A 709 8.45 25.03 21.60
N GLU A 710 8.86 25.51 20.42
CA GLU A 710 8.18 26.64 19.78
C GLU A 710 8.15 26.48 18.26
N LYS A 711 7.08 27.01 17.65
CA LYS A 711 6.89 27.05 16.21
C LYS A 711 6.43 28.42 15.77
N THR A 712 7.11 29.00 14.80
CA THR A 712 6.71 30.26 14.16
C THR A 712 6.25 30.01 12.74
N VAL A 713 5.14 30.62 12.35
CA VAL A 713 4.60 30.67 10.99
C VAL A 713 4.52 32.13 10.57
N LYS A 714 5.17 32.48 9.47
CA LYS A 714 5.25 33.86 8.98
C LYS A 714 4.32 34.10 7.81
N THR A 715 3.83 35.32 7.67
CA THR A 715 3.22 35.82 6.45
C THR A 715 4.29 35.82 5.36
N ALA A 716 4.06 35.03 4.29
CA ALA A 716 4.97 35.03 3.15
C ALA A 716 4.79 36.30 2.31
N GLY A 717 5.88 36.77 1.77
CA GLY A 717 5.89 37.77 0.72
C GLY A 717 5.53 37.21 -0.64
N GLU A 718 5.80 38.03 -1.71
CA GLU A 718 5.62 37.60 -3.07
C GLU A 718 6.56 36.42 -3.42
N PRO A 719 6.11 35.46 -4.26
CA PRO A 719 6.98 34.40 -4.79
C PRO A 719 8.25 34.97 -5.41
N ALA A 720 9.42 34.46 -5.00
CA ALA A 720 10.71 34.98 -5.45
C ALA A 720 11.59 33.91 -6.12
N ARG A 721 11.56 32.66 -5.62
CA ARG A 721 12.37 31.58 -6.16
C ARG A 721 11.74 30.21 -5.92
N LEU A 722 12.19 29.25 -6.71
CA LEU A 722 11.97 27.83 -6.43
C LEU A 722 13.04 27.31 -5.50
N GLU A 723 12.65 26.43 -4.59
CA GLU A 723 13.55 25.55 -3.86
C GLU A 723 13.26 24.10 -4.28
N ILE A 724 14.34 23.32 -4.48
CA ILE A 724 14.27 21.94 -4.98
C ILE A 724 15.03 21.02 -4.04
N LYS A 725 14.40 19.93 -3.63
CA LYS A 725 14.97 18.96 -2.70
C LYS A 725 14.68 17.54 -3.20
N ALA A 726 15.74 16.80 -3.55
CA ALA A 726 15.67 15.39 -3.84
C ALA A 726 15.75 14.57 -2.54
N ASP A 727 14.98 13.49 -2.46
CA ASP A 727 15.02 12.55 -1.33
C ASP A 727 16.35 11.78 -1.26
N LYS A 728 16.98 11.58 -2.41
CA LYS A 728 18.29 10.92 -2.56
C LYS A 728 19.12 11.54 -3.67
N LYS A 729 20.44 11.33 -3.62
CA LYS A 729 21.38 11.81 -4.67
C LYS A 729 21.86 10.71 -5.61
N LYS A 730 21.61 9.44 -5.28
CA LYS A 730 21.98 8.27 -6.10
C LYS A 730 20.76 7.40 -6.27
N PHE A 731 20.44 7.05 -7.48
CA PHE A 731 19.34 6.14 -7.84
C PHE A 731 19.61 5.58 -9.23
N GLY A 732 18.89 4.55 -9.64
CA GLY A 732 18.99 3.98 -10.98
C GLY A 732 18.35 2.59 -11.08
N GLY A 733 18.24 2.07 -12.29
CA GLY A 733 17.52 0.84 -12.55
C GLY A 733 16.02 0.97 -12.25
N GLU A 734 15.52 0.22 -11.28
CA GLU A 734 14.12 0.29 -10.86
C GLU A 734 13.87 1.32 -9.74
N GLU A 735 14.93 1.92 -9.21
CA GLU A 735 14.84 2.87 -8.11
C GLU A 735 14.43 4.26 -8.61
N LEU A 736 13.36 4.80 -8.00
CA LEU A 736 12.86 6.15 -8.28
C LEU A 736 13.46 7.17 -7.30
N CYS A 737 13.60 8.42 -7.77
CA CYS A 737 13.96 9.57 -6.95
C CYS A 737 12.78 10.55 -6.90
N PHE A 738 12.43 11.00 -5.70
CA PHE A 738 11.33 11.92 -5.46
C PHE A 738 11.87 13.31 -5.15
N VAL A 739 11.48 14.28 -5.97
CA VAL A 739 11.99 15.64 -5.92
C VAL A 739 10.86 16.61 -5.56
N GLU A 740 10.92 17.14 -4.33
CA GLU A 740 10.04 18.20 -3.87
C GLU A 740 10.46 19.53 -4.45
N VAL A 741 9.51 20.30 -4.98
CA VAL A 741 9.67 21.70 -5.40
C VAL A 741 8.76 22.56 -4.54
N SER A 742 9.31 23.62 -3.97
CA SER A 742 8.60 24.60 -3.15
C SER A 742 8.78 26.00 -3.75
N ILE A 743 7.71 26.79 -3.73
CA ILE A 743 7.73 28.19 -4.09
C ILE A 743 7.92 29.00 -2.81
N VAL A 744 8.99 29.79 -2.73
CA VAL A 744 9.30 30.57 -1.55
C VAL A 744 9.47 32.05 -1.88
N ASP A 745 9.26 32.90 -0.90
CA ASP A 745 9.52 34.33 -0.98
C ASP A 745 11.04 34.66 -0.90
N LYS A 746 11.38 35.92 -0.88
CA LYS A 746 12.78 36.37 -0.79
C LYS A 746 13.49 35.91 0.50
N ASP A 747 12.72 35.74 1.58
CA ASP A 747 13.22 35.37 2.90
C ASP A 747 13.19 33.85 3.15
N GLY A 748 12.71 33.04 2.18
CA GLY A 748 12.65 31.58 2.24
C GLY A 748 11.38 31.05 2.91
N ASN A 749 10.37 31.88 3.13
CA ASN A 749 9.09 31.39 3.62
C ASN A 749 8.31 30.77 2.47
N LEU A 750 7.69 29.61 2.71
CA LEU A 750 6.80 28.98 1.75
C LEU A 750 5.64 29.95 1.41
N CYS A 751 5.37 30.11 0.12
CA CYS A 751 4.23 30.88 -0.37
C CYS A 751 3.00 29.96 -0.48
N PRO A 752 2.16 29.81 0.53
CA PRO A 752 1.13 28.79 0.60
C PRO A 752 -0.07 29.04 -0.31
N ARG A 753 -0.11 30.20 -0.98
CA ARG A 753 -1.13 30.56 -1.98
C ARG A 753 -0.58 30.59 -3.40
N ALA A 754 0.71 30.20 -3.56
CA ALA A 754 1.33 30.20 -4.88
C ALA A 754 0.89 28.96 -5.68
N ASP A 755 0.47 29.23 -6.92
CA ASP A 755 -0.06 28.25 -7.87
C ASP A 755 0.63 28.37 -9.24
N ASN A 756 1.84 28.92 -9.30
CA ASN A 756 2.60 29.10 -10.55
C ASN A 756 2.73 27.79 -11.32
N ILE A 757 2.70 27.87 -12.65
CA ILE A 757 3.07 26.74 -13.50
C ILE A 757 4.57 26.52 -13.47
N ILE A 758 4.99 25.31 -13.19
CA ILE A 758 6.39 24.89 -13.11
C ILE A 758 6.68 23.94 -14.27
N TYR A 759 7.71 24.26 -15.04
CA TYR A 759 8.22 23.46 -16.15
C TYR A 759 9.46 22.72 -15.71
N PHE A 760 9.59 21.47 -16.16
CA PHE A 760 10.71 20.61 -15.85
C PHE A 760 11.49 20.26 -17.13
N SER A 761 12.80 20.21 -16.99
CA SER A 761 13.71 19.64 -17.97
C SER A 761 14.76 18.79 -17.28
N THR A 762 15.16 17.71 -17.93
CA THR A 762 16.19 16.78 -17.45
C THR A 762 17.32 16.69 -18.47
N ASP A 763 18.50 16.29 -18.02
CA ASP A 763 19.63 15.99 -18.89
C ASP A 763 20.30 14.66 -18.49
N GLY A 764 21.27 14.22 -19.31
CA GLY A 764 21.95 12.95 -19.12
C GLY A 764 21.01 11.76 -19.32
N ASN A 765 21.11 10.75 -18.44
CA ASN A 765 20.20 9.59 -18.45
C ASN A 765 19.05 9.72 -17.45
N VAL A 766 18.90 10.88 -16.81
CA VAL A 766 17.79 11.16 -15.90
C VAL A 766 16.54 11.50 -16.71
N LYS A 767 15.42 10.86 -16.40
CA LYS A 767 14.13 11.06 -17.06
C LYS A 767 13.08 11.48 -16.05
N LEU A 768 12.16 12.34 -16.48
CA LEU A 768 10.96 12.69 -15.74
C LEU A 768 9.92 11.58 -15.93
N ARG A 769 9.60 10.86 -14.85
CA ARG A 769 8.61 9.80 -14.87
C ARG A 769 7.19 10.33 -14.69
N ALA A 770 6.99 11.24 -13.72
CA ALA A 770 5.69 11.82 -13.43
C ALA A 770 5.81 13.14 -12.66
N LEU A 771 4.76 13.97 -12.74
CA LEU A 771 4.54 15.12 -11.88
C LEU A 771 3.25 14.95 -11.08
N CYS A 772 3.20 15.52 -9.86
CA CYS A 772 1.99 15.55 -9.04
C CYS A 772 2.01 16.78 -8.12
N ASN A 773 0.89 17.47 -7.97
CA ASN A 773 0.76 18.61 -7.06
C ASN A 773 -0.10 18.34 -5.82
N GLY A 774 -0.83 17.21 -5.81
CA GLY A 774 -1.75 16.85 -4.73
C GLY A 774 -3.12 17.55 -4.78
N ASP A 775 -3.39 18.34 -5.81
CA ASP A 775 -4.71 18.90 -6.07
C ASP A 775 -5.61 17.82 -6.71
N PRO A 776 -6.71 17.40 -6.06
CA PRO A 776 -7.63 16.43 -6.65
C PRO A 776 -8.30 16.92 -7.94
N THR A 777 -8.36 18.24 -8.17
CA THR A 777 -9.08 18.87 -9.30
C THR A 777 -8.18 19.20 -10.49
N ASP A 778 -6.86 19.14 -10.32
CA ASP A 778 -5.92 19.38 -11.42
C ASP A 778 -5.85 18.16 -12.35
N LEU A 779 -6.41 18.28 -13.56
CA LEU A 779 -6.42 17.22 -14.57
C LEU A 779 -5.21 17.24 -15.52
N THR A 780 -4.15 17.98 -15.20
CA THR A 780 -2.90 17.90 -15.97
C THR A 780 -2.38 16.46 -15.91
N PRO A 781 -2.12 15.80 -17.04
CA PRO A 781 -1.61 14.43 -17.06
C PRO A 781 -0.31 14.29 -16.25
N PHE A 782 -0.18 13.24 -15.49
CA PHE A 782 1.01 13.00 -14.67
C PHE A 782 2.31 12.91 -15.49
N GLY A 783 2.22 12.43 -16.74
CA GLY A 783 3.36 12.36 -17.67
C GLY A 783 3.74 13.69 -18.33
N SER A 784 3.10 14.81 -18.00
CA SER A 784 3.44 16.13 -18.53
C SER A 784 4.80 16.59 -18.02
N ASN A 785 5.47 17.47 -18.75
CA ASN A 785 6.70 18.12 -18.30
C ASN A 785 6.46 19.46 -17.59
N TYR A 786 5.21 19.79 -17.30
CA TYR A 786 4.79 20.96 -16.52
C TYR A 786 3.56 20.62 -15.68
N MET A 787 3.41 21.33 -14.59
CA MET A 787 2.22 21.27 -13.74
C MET A 787 2.12 22.53 -12.88
N ARG A 788 0.91 22.92 -12.50
CA ARG A 788 0.65 24.03 -11.58
C ARG A 788 1.04 23.57 -10.15
N ALA A 789 1.67 24.44 -9.38
CA ALA A 789 1.90 24.17 -7.96
C ALA A 789 0.56 24.22 -7.19
N PHE A 790 0.41 23.44 -6.15
CA PHE A 790 -0.72 23.47 -5.25
C PHE A 790 -0.28 23.78 -3.82
N SER A 791 -0.83 24.85 -3.25
CA SER A 791 -0.38 25.37 -1.94
C SER A 791 1.16 25.53 -1.86
N GLY A 792 1.72 26.08 -2.95
CA GLY A 792 3.16 26.39 -3.06
C GLY A 792 4.07 25.18 -3.28
N LYS A 793 3.55 23.99 -3.51
CA LYS A 793 4.33 22.75 -3.64
C LYS A 793 4.00 21.92 -4.88
N LEU A 794 4.98 21.10 -5.29
CA LEU A 794 4.87 20.17 -6.41
C LEU A 794 5.89 19.04 -6.22
N LEU A 795 5.56 17.82 -6.66
CA LEU A 795 6.44 16.67 -6.69
C LEU A 795 6.81 16.30 -8.12
N ALA A 796 8.08 16.05 -8.37
CA ALA A 796 8.58 15.37 -9.57
C ALA A 796 9.14 13.99 -9.20
N VAL A 797 8.76 12.97 -9.96
CA VAL A 797 9.28 11.61 -9.84
C VAL A 797 10.25 11.37 -10.99
N LEU A 798 11.48 10.97 -10.67
CA LEU A 798 12.54 10.73 -11.64
C LEU A 798 12.93 9.26 -11.68
N GLU A 799 13.32 8.80 -12.88
CA GLU A 799 13.91 7.50 -13.14
C GLU A 799 15.23 7.65 -13.92
N ALA A 800 16.07 6.62 -13.93
CA ALA A 800 17.30 6.61 -14.73
C ALA A 800 17.59 5.19 -15.24
N ASP A 801 18.07 5.09 -16.48
CA ASP A 801 18.56 3.83 -17.04
C ASP A 801 20.01 3.60 -16.56
N GLY A 802 20.20 2.68 -15.60
CA GLY A 802 21.44 2.52 -14.86
C GLY A 802 21.63 3.63 -13.81
N ASP A 803 22.86 3.81 -13.29
CA ASP A 803 23.14 4.85 -12.29
C ASP A 803 22.83 6.25 -12.85
N ALA A 804 22.11 7.05 -12.09
CA ALA A 804 21.74 8.42 -12.48
C ALA A 804 22.97 9.30 -12.68
N ARG A 805 23.05 9.92 -13.86
CA ARG A 805 24.10 10.89 -14.25
C ARG A 805 23.44 11.99 -15.05
N GLY A 806 23.18 13.11 -14.41
CA GLY A 806 22.46 14.20 -15.04
C GLY A 806 21.92 15.20 -14.04
N SER A 807 20.89 15.91 -14.44
CA SER A 807 20.22 16.88 -13.58
C SER A 807 18.72 16.98 -13.90
N VAL A 808 17.96 17.52 -12.94
CA VAL A 808 16.63 18.05 -13.19
C VAL A 808 16.61 19.54 -12.87
N LYS A 809 15.99 20.32 -13.73
CA LYS A 809 15.77 21.77 -13.55
C LYS A 809 14.26 22.04 -13.50
N ALA A 810 13.86 22.83 -12.53
CA ALA A 810 12.53 23.40 -12.42
C ALA A 810 12.58 24.90 -12.69
N ALA A 811 11.68 25.40 -13.51
CA ALA A 811 11.56 26.80 -13.87
C ALA A 811 10.09 27.23 -13.88
N SER A 812 9.79 28.38 -13.28
CA SER A 812 8.47 29.02 -13.37
C SER A 812 8.45 29.95 -14.56
N GLY A 813 7.33 29.97 -15.28
CA GLY A 813 7.10 30.90 -16.37
C GLY A 813 5.98 30.42 -17.26
N GLY A 814 5.10 31.31 -17.60
CA GLY A 814 3.96 31.12 -18.49
C GLY A 814 3.38 32.48 -18.84
N LYS A 815 2.50 32.53 -19.85
CA LYS A 815 1.82 33.75 -20.23
C LYS A 815 0.90 34.16 -19.07
N GLY A 816 1.34 35.22 -18.32
CA GLY A 816 0.61 35.76 -17.16
C GLY A 816 1.26 35.51 -15.79
N ASP A 817 2.21 34.57 -15.66
CA ASP A 817 2.95 34.35 -14.41
C ASP A 817 4.21 35.22 -14.33
N LYS A 818 4.47 35.86 -13.18
CA LYS A 818 5.77 36.49 -12.92
C LYS A 818 6.85 35.42 -12.88
N ALA A 819 7.86 35.53 -13.72
CA ALA A 819 9.02 34.63 -13.69
C ALA A 819 9.74 34.75 -12.33
N ILE A 820 9.90 33.63 -11.64
CA ILE A 820 10.67 33.54 -10.41
C ILE A 820 11.97 32.75 -10.65
N LYS A 821 12.96 32.91 -9.78
CA LYS A 821 14.26 32.26 -9.97
C LYS A 821 14.11 30.73 -9.98
N SER A 822 14.62 30.11 -11.02
CA SER A 822 14.64 28.66 -11.20
C SER A 822 15.60 27.95 -10.23
N ALA A 823 15.40 26.65 -10.06
CA ALA A 823 16.27 25.78 -9.27
C ALA A 823 16.62 24.50 -10.03
N SER A 824 17.73 23.86 -9.65
CA SER A 824 18.13 22.57 -10.21
C SER A 824 18.86 21.71 -9.18
N VAL A 825 18.80 20.39 -9.38
CA VAL A 825 19.61 19.42 -8.62
C VAL A 825 20.33 18.48 -9.59
N LYS A 826 21.59 18.15 -9.25
CA LYS A 826 22.44 17.22 -10.00
C LYS A 826 22.56 15.88 -9.27
N PHE A 827 22.67 14.82 -10.04
CA PHE A 827 22.81 13.43 -9.63
C PHE A 827 24.12 12.81 -10.14
#